data_32705fd0e751ad5dcc7f3498d5bf15fe
#
_entry.id   32705fd0e751ad5dcc7f3498d5bf15fe
#
_cell.length_a   1.000
_cell.length_b   1.000
_cell.length_c   1.000
_cell.angle_alpha   90.00
_cell.angle_beta   90.00
_cell.angle_gamma   90.00
#
_symmetry.space_group_name_H-M   'P 1'
#
loop_
_entity.id
_entity.type
_entity.pdbx_description
1 polymer ?
#
loop_
_entity_poly.entity_id
_entity_poly.type
_entity_poly.pdbx_seq_one_letter_code
_entity_poly.pdbx_strand_id
1 'polypeptide(L)'
;MPNKSFLFYAACFSLSAYGFWPFNDGDQEPFVFAENGQAKAAIVVRTEGRAAGYRYAANELADYLGKMTGARFAVVEQPVDGLATIRVGTAYRAAKTDELHIEVKSSDLLEITGDDALGTLYGVYDLLETFGCRFYCYDFEKIPTTNRLELAADYVRTDAPFMIHRQQLAGVFCENGNPQVNVFSRKHRMTRELEKTNDFAAVRYLGLQQVLCTYYVSRQKFLDEKKHPESYHPEWYALRMDGSRCPHTLCASNDEMYQQLFAEIEKDIVEKGWREISLGDDDAWEMCYCPGCRKITASDDARGNGAQRVALLNRVARHFASRHPGVRFNILVYGHQCPVPAERFRLEPNAGLSFALLWRNHCRPVACCERIGTDVTDWLRLTDKPVEIWDYGCSFFCNAMPFPNHDIYGENFRFYREIGVNGIFSQVQYSTNGDLAELHHYLFSRLCWDPDADDQRLTEEFVKDVYGPVAKEVLEYLEICRHARDRQRWWWGGCYAGATDSWLTAEDCVRIHQLERRMKNRLRREAASPQRIHADRARISMLYLAGSRYDDMMAAAPKMRVKLPPKGELVEEYRQLFEDGLNRLPWYGELGETFYANACIQHMRHIPETASSEPAGKPAFVRVSAEELDGGERRELKREADGTPFVRLDPKPRGTEGRGKLYMDPSKAECGVTAGAARKGTWYIFGTVRSETPAVSEEAAAYLGLYLFRPYVLDTHTNFPHDEVVNMYIPGAKDMRNWRTYCMGKYRLYEKSRVWVMCGIINPVESVDVRELVFVNPDCFDDEKNAQTFAGAGQVRASKGGRQLTDGFDKFRYWTLDEAALTNASPSLVCTFTKQQAQAAHVFARVRLGATAPKSAKAGRLVLATPATKDKPAVEVASVDVSGNPLDDGWQIVSLGCQRIEPGMTLTFMPGEGGKLRFLDLRSVHLLPVEMFAGKGNGGK
;
A
#
# COMPACT_ATOMS: atom_id res chain seq x y z
N MET A 1 -22.78 8.68 -42.11
CA MET A 1 -23.90 9.49 -41.59
C MET A 1 -24.80 8.58 -40.76
N PRO A 2 -25.29 8.97 -39.57
CA PRO A 2 -25.40 10.30 -39.03
C PRO A 2 -24.66 10.56 -37.73
N ASN A 3 -24.40 11.84 -37.54
CA ASN A 3 -23.96 12.51 -36.30
C ASN A 3 -24.77 12.14 -35.06
N LYS A 4 -24.07 11.95 -33.92
CA LYS A 4 -24.62 12.21 -32.58
C LYS A 4 -23.74 13.22 -31.86
N SER A 5 -24.35 14.35 -31.65
CA SER A 5 -23.89 15.53 -30.99
C SER A 5 -23.51 15.26 -29.53
N PHE A 6 -22.32 15.66 -29.11
CA PHE A 6 -21.97 15.87 -27.72
C PHE A 6 -22.64 17.16 -27.24
N LEU A 7 -23.57 17.04 -26.33
CA LEU A 7 -24.14 18.15 -25.61
C LEU A 7 -23.17 18.53 -24.47
N PHE A 8 -22.51 19.67 -24.64
CA PHE A 8 -21.85 20.38 -23.57
C PHE A 8 -22.91 20.95 -22.62
N TYR A 9 -22.99 20.44 -21.40
CA TYR A 9 -23.70 21.16 -20.35
C TYR A 9 -22.73 22.18 -19.74
N ALA A 10 -22.86 23.43 -20.15
CA ALA A 10 -22.39 24.57 -19.42
C ALA A 10 -23.35 24.79 -18.25
N ALA A 11 -22.99 24.35 -17.08
CA ALA A 11 -23.71 24.69 -15.86
C ALA A 11 -23.26 26.08 -15.42
N CYS A 12 -24.07 27.06 -15.67
CA CYS A 12 -24.03 28.35 -14.97
C CYS A 12 -24.24 28.10 -13.48
N PHE A 13 -23.25 28.45 -12.66
CA PHE A 13 -23.43 28.53 -11.23
C PHE A 13 -24.32 29.75 -10.92
N SER A 14 -25.60 29.51 -10.74
CA SER A 14 -26.47 30.39 -9.97
C SER A 14 -26.49 29.86 -8.55
N LEU A 15 -26.07 30.68 -7.61
CA LEU A 15 -26.37 30.55 -6.18
C LEU A 15 -27.89 30.51 -6.03
N SER A 16 -28.49 29.39 -5.94
CA SER A 16 -29.80 29.15 -5.34
C SER A 16 -30.15 27.68 -5.46
N ALA A 17 -29.90 26.94 -4.43
CA ALA A 17 -30.54 25.66 -4.19
C ALA A 17 -30.83 25.50 -2.69
N TYR A 18 -31.63 26.41 -2.15
CA TYR A 18 -32.51 26.08 -1.07
C TYR A 18 -33.76 25.47 -1.69
N GLY A 19 -33.89 24.18 -1.64
CA GLY A 19 -35.14 23.49 -1.93
C GLY A 19 -36.20 23.96 -0.96
N PHE A 20 -37.27 24.62 -1.50
CA PHE A 20 -38.50 24.82 -0.78
C PHE A 20 -39.08 23.47 -0.38
N TRP A 21 -39.01 23.14 0.91
CA TRP A 21 -39.92 22.18 1.53
C TRP A 21 -41.14 22.93 2.08
N PRO A 22 -42.34 22.32 2.05
CA PRO A 22 -43.52 23.00 2.49
C PRO A 22 -43.46 23.34 3.98
N PHE A 23 -43.78 24.58 4.26
CA PHE A 23 -43.85 25.17 5.57
C PHE A 23 -44.62 24.31 6.55
N ASN A 24 -43.98 23.96 7.66
CA ASN A 24 -44.68 23.67 8.87
C ASN A 24 -44.66 24.95 9.73
N ASP A 25 -45.83 25.44 10.11
CA ASP A 25 -46.04 26.70 10.83
C ASP A 25 -45.32 26.70 12.18
N GLY A 26 -44.28 27.50 12.27
CA GLY A 26 -43.58 27.88 13.48
C GLY A 26 -42.39 28.72 13.05
N ASP A 27 -42.57 30.03 12.94
CA ASP A 27 -41.51 31.03 12.67
C ASP A 27 -40.46 30.99 13.80
N GLN A 28 -39.60 30.00 13.82
CA GLN A 28 -38.41 30.03 14.68
C GLN A 28 -37.33 30.82 13.94
N GLU A 29 -36.90 31.91 14.57
CA GLU A 29 -35.84 32.75 14.04
C GLU A 29 -34.50 32.01 14.03
N PRO A 30 -33.67 32.20 12.97
CA PRO A 30 -32.33 31.57 12.91
C PRO A 30 -31.45 32.11 14.05
N PHE A 31 -30.46 31.28 14.48
CA PHE A 31 -29.41 31.73 15.38
C PHE A 31 -28.41 32.62 14.62
N VAL A 32 -28.31 33.90 14.96
CA VAL A 32 -27.43 34.87 14.31
C VAL A 32 -26.14 35.06 15.10
N PHE A 33 -24.99 34.71 14.47
CA PHE A 33 -23.66 34.90 15.06
C PHE A 33 -23.21 36.37 14.97
N ALA A 34 -23.29 36.95 13.79
CA ALA A 34 -22.86 38.31 13.52
C ALA A 34 -23.63 38.94 12.34
N GLU A 35 -23.72 40.24 12.35
CA GLU A 35 -24.31 41.04 11.26
C GLU A 35 -23.58 42.37 11.11
N ASN A 36 -23.19 42.74 9.87
CA ASN A 36 -22.52 43.99 9.53
C ASN A 36 -21.29 44.28 10.39
N GLY A 37 -20.45 43.28 10.68
CA GLY A 37 -19.25 43.43 11.48
C GLY A 37 -19.49 43.51 12.99
N GLN A 38 -20.71 43.29 13.44
CA GLN A 38 -21.08 43.30 14.86
C GLN A 38 -21.46 41.88 15.32
N ALA A 39 -20.84 41.42 16.41
CA ALA A 39 -21.22 40.17 17.04
C ALA A 39 -22.60 40.26 17.66
N LYS A 40 -23.46 39.28 17.38
CA LYS A 40 -24.80 39.15 17.96
C LYS A 40 -24.83 38.08 19.06
N ALA A 41 -23.72 37.36 19.24
CA ALA A 41 -23.60 36.32 20.24
C ALA A 41 -22.27 36.43 21.00
N ALA A 42 -22.26 35.96 22.26
CA ALA A 42 -21.06 35.75 23.07
C ALA A 42 -20.82 34.25 23.26
N ILE A 43 -19.54 33.84 23.35
CA ILE A 43 -19.15 32.46 23.55
C ILE A 43 -18.95 32.18 25.03
N VAL A 44 -19.79 31.33 25.60
CA VAL A 44 -19.74 30.95 27.02
C VAL A 44 -19.03 29.60 27.13
N VAL A 45 -17.88 29.58 27.82
CA VAL A 45 -17.03 28.41 27.91
C VAL A 45 -17.21 27.66 29.23
N ARG A 46 -17.20 26.35 29.20
CA ARG A 46 -17.18 25.48 30.38
C ARG A 46 -15.88 25.64 31.16
N THR A 47 -15.97 25.83 32.48
CA THR A 47 -14.82 25.99 33.37
C THR A 47 -14.48 24.78 34.22
N GLU A 48 -15.26 23.71 34.12
CA GLU A 48 -15.07 22.48 34.86
C GLU A 48 -14.39 21.38 34.00
N GLY A 49 -13.78 20.42 34.64
CA GLY A 49 -13.14 19.29 33.99
C GLY A 49 -11.91 19.69 33.19
N ARG A 50 -11.97 19.53 31.86
CA ARG A 50 -10.88 19.93 30.95
C ARG A 50 -11.04 21.38 30.47
N ALA A 51 -11.13 22.31 31.40
CA ALA A 51 -11.41 23.70 31.16
C ALA A 51 -10.49 24.36 30.11
N ALA A 52 -9.20 24.00 30.11
CA ALA A 52 -8.23 24.53 29.14
C ALA A 52 -8.55 24.07 27.71
N GLY A 53 -8.99 22.85 27.51
CA GLY A 53 -9.39 22.33 26.21
C GLY A 53 -10.67 23.00 25.68
N TYR A 54 -11.67 23.17 26.52
CA TYR A 54 -12.88 23.89 26.14
C TYR A 54 -12.58 25.37 25.83
N ARG A 55 -11.70 26.01 26.58
CA ARG A 55 -11.28 27.39 26.33
C ARG A 55 -10.52 27.52 25.01
N TYR A 56 -9.69 26.52 24.68
CA TYR A 56 -9.04 26.47 23.37
C TYR A 56 -10.07 26.37 22.24
N ALA A 57 -11.05 25.48 22.34
CA ALA A 57 -12.12 25.33 21.36
C ALA A 57 -12.95 26.65 21.21
N ALA A 58 -13.26 27.31 22.31
CA ALA A 58 -13.97 28.60 22.30
C ALA A 58 -13.15 29.72 21.64
N ASN A 59 -11.84 29.78 21.88
CA ASN A 59 -10.95 30.73 21.25
C ASN A 59 -10.79 30.52 19.75
N GLU A 60 -10.65 29.25 19.31
CA GLU A 60 -10.64 28.88 17.87
C GLU A 60 -11.94 29.35 17.20
N LEU A 61 -13.10 29.08 17.83
CA LEU A 61 -14.38 29.53 17.29
C LEU A 61 -14.41 31.05 17.16
N ALA A 62 -14.01 31.78 18.20
CA ALA A 62 -14.00 33.26 18.20
C ALA A 62 -13.10 33.85 17.11
N ASP A 63 -11.92 33.28 16.94
CA ASP A 63 -10.93 33.68 15.93
C ASP A 63 -11.46 33.51 14.50
N TYR A 64 -12.00 32.33 14.19
CA TYR A 64 -12.52 32.05 12.84
C TYR A 64 -13.82 32.82 12.54
N LEU A 65 -14.75 32.94 13.49
CA LEU A 65 -15.93 33.77 13.32
C LEU A 65 -15.53 35.23 13.09
N GLY A 66 -14.51 35.72 13.82
CA GLY A 66 -13.95 37.04 13.62
C GLY A 66 -13.35 37.23 12.23
N LYS A 67 -12.56 36.29 11.74
CA LYS A 67 -12.00 36.30 10.37
C LYS A 67 -13.09 36.31 9.30
N MET A 68 -14.17 35.56 9.52
CA MET A 68 -15.28 35.44 8.57
C MET A 68 -16.15 36.69 8.50
N THR A 69 -16.40 37.37 9.64
CA THR A 69 -17.44 38.41 9.77
C THR A 69 -16.88 39.81 10.04
N GLY A 70 -15.59 39.91 10.38
CA GLY A 70 -14.99 41.14 10.89
C GLY A 70 -15.44 41.54 12.32
N ALA A 71 -16.30 40.73 12.96
CA ALA A 71 -16.81 41.00 14.30
C ALA A 71 -15.85 40.47 15.38
N ARG A 72 -15.89 41.05 16.57
CA ARG A 72 -15.15 40.56 17.73
C ARG A 72 -16.06 39.81 18.68
N PHE A 73 -15.84 38.54 18.84
CA PHE A 73 -16.61 37.68 19.74
C PHE A 73 -15.95 37.63 21.13
N ALA A 74 -16.74 37.87 22.17
CA ALA A 74 -16.28 37.72 23.55
C ALA A 74 -16.30 36.23 23.96
N VAL A 75 -15.21 35.76 24.56
CA VAL A 75 -15.12 34.42 25.21
C VAL A 75 -15.20 34.67 26.73
N VAL A 76 -16.31 34.25 27.33
CA VAL A 76 -16.68 34.55 28.71
C VAL A 76 -17.10 33.30 29.48
N GLU A 77 -17.27 33.42 30.82
CA GLU A 77 -17.69 32.29 31.65
C GLU A 77 -19.19 32.35 31.99
N GLN A 78 -19.83 33.51 31.76
CA GLN A 78 -21.26 33.71 32.01
C GLN A 78 -21.89 34.41 30.78
N PRO A 79 -23.18 34.23 30.53
CA PRO A 79 -23.90 34.94 29.48
C PRO A 79 -23.78 36.46 29.61
N VAL A 80 -23.82 37.14 28.46
CA VAL A 80 -23.76 38.61 28.37
C VAL A 80 -25.14 39.13 28.00
N ASP A 81 -25.66 40.06 28.80
CA ASP A 81 -26.96 40.69 28.56
C ASP A 81 -27.03 41.31 27.16
N GLY A 82 -28.12 41.03 26.44
CA GLY A 82 -28.36 41.56 25.10
C GLY A 82 -27.62 40.86 23.95
N LEU A 83 -26.88 39.78 24.22
CA LEU A 83 -26.26 38.90 23.22
C LEU A 83 -26.81 37.50 23.33
N ALA A 84 -26.99 36.83 22.18
CA ALA A 84 -27.24 35.42 22.16
C ALA A 84 -26.02 34.64 22.73
N THR A 85 -26.24 33.43 23.16
CA THR A 85 -25.22 32.59 23.81
C THR A 85 -24.80 31.42 22.96
N ILE A 86 -23.49 31.28 22.72
CA ILE A 86 -22.89 30.05 22.17
C ILE A 86 -22.22 29.32 23.34
N ARG A 87 -22.80 28.22 23.80
CA ARG A 87 -22.19 27.40 24.86
C ARG A 87 -21.23 26.39 24.28
N VAL A 88 -19.98 26.39 24.75
CA VAL A 88 -18.92 25.48 24.35
C VAL A 88 -18.58 24.55 25.51
N GLY A 89 -18.83 23.24 25.33
CA GLY A 89 -18.50 22.19 26.28
C GLY A 89 -19.56 21.91 27.34
N THR A 90 -20.85 21.98 27.02
CA THR A 90 -21.91 21.60 27.92
C THR A 90 -21.83 20.10 28.29
N ALA A 91 -22.51 19.73 29.39
CA ALA A 91 -22.61 18.31 29.75
C ALA A 91 -23.38 17.53 28.66
N TYR A 92 -22.74 16.55 28.08
CA TYR A 92 -23.29 15.75 27.00
C TYR A 92 -22.97 14.27 27.22
N ARG A 93 -23.91 13.39 26.93
CA ARG A 93 -23.73 11.96 27.00
C ARG A 93 -23.53 11.42 25.59
N ALA A 94 -22.29 11.36 25.16
CA ALA A 94 -21.91 10.80 23.87
C ALA A 94 -22.17 9.29 23.80
N ALA A 95 -22.51 8.82 22.61
CA ALA A 95 -22.64 7.38 22.31
C ALA A 95 -21.31 6.80 21.81
N LYS A 96 -20.45 7.62 21.26
CA LYS A 96 -19.18 7.20 20.65
C LYS A 96 -18.01 8.07 21.12
N THR A 97 -16.83 7.56 20.94
CA THR A 97 -15.55 8.26 21.15
C THR A 97 -15.38 9.36 20.09
N ASP A 98 -14.86 10.52 20.50
CA ASP A 98 -14.66 11.70 19.66
C ASP A 98 -15.95 12.25 19.03
N GLU A 99 -17.11 11.87 19.57
CA GLU A 99 -18.40 12.35 19.07
C GLU A 99 -18.54 13.83 19.30
N LEU A 100 -18.99 14.53 18.29
CA LEU A 100 -19.37 15.94 18.32
C LEU A 100 -20.88 16.08 18.29
N HIS A 101 -21.39 17.15 18.91
CA HIS A 101 -22.80 17.52 18.85
C HIS A 101 -22.98 19.03 18.83
N ILE A 102 -23.77 19.51 17.89
CA ILE A 102 -24.06 20.91 17.67
C ILE A 102 -25.58 21.02 17.56
N GLU A 103 -26.19 21.94 18.34
CA GLU A 103 -27.64 22.10 18.33
C GLU A 103 -28.04 23.56 18.59
N VAL A 104 -28.85 24.13 17.71
CA VAL A 104 -29.57 25.37 17.95
C VAL A 104 -30.77 25.06 18.83
N LYS A 105 -30.74 25.51 20.10
CA LYS A 105 -31.82 25.30 21.06
C LYS A 105 -32.92 26.38 20.90
N SER A 106 -32.52 27.57 20.49
CA SER A 106 -33.40 28.73 20.23
C SER A 106 -32.63 29.79 19.44
N SER A 107 -33.29 30.84 19.01
CA SER A 107 -32.63 32.00 18.35
C SER A 107 -31.55 32.69 19.21
N ASP A 108 -31.54 32.44 20.52
CA ASP A 108 -30.59 33.05 21.47
C ASP A 108 -29.67 32.02 22.16
N LEU A 109 -29.77 30.70 21.80
CA LEU A 109 -28.96 29.66 22.38
C LEU A 109 -28.51 28.61 21.37
N LEU A 110 -27.18 28.51 21.15
CA LEU A 110 -26.49 27.45 20.44
C LEU A 110 -25.61 26.67 21.40
N GLU A 111 -25.62 25.33 21.32
CA GLU A 111 -24.71 24.47 22.07
C GLU A 111 -23.77 23.72 21.13
N ILE A 112 -22.46 23.76 21.47
CA ILE A 112 -21.39 22.99 20.81
C ILE A 112 -20.73 22.16 21.89
N THR A 113 -20.83 20.84 21.76
CA THR A 113 -20.35 19.89 22.77
C THR A 113 -19.82 18.61 22.14
N GLY A 114 -19.35 17.67 22.92
CA GLY A 114 -18.88 16.36 22.48
C GLY A 114 -18.67 15.44 23.66
N ASP A 115 -18.10 14.27 23.40
CA ASP A 115 -17.79 13.28 24.43
C ASP A 115 -16.82 13.83 25.48
N ASP A 116 -15.92 14.72 25.07
CA ASP A 116 -15.04 15.49 25.93
C ASP A 116 -14.62 16.82 25.26
N ALA A 117 -13.57 17.45 25.75
CA ALA A 117 -13.06 18.69 25.16
C ALA A 117 -12.59 18.51 23.71
N LEU A 118 -12.13 17.31 23.34
CA LEU A 118 -11.69 17.00 21.98
C LEU A 118 -12.89 16.88 21.03
N GLY A 119 -13.91 16.10 21.38
CA GLY A 119 -15.15 16.03 20.59
C GLY A 119 -15.81 17.40 20.44
N THR A 120 -15.75 18.23 21.50
CA THR A 120 -16.22 19.64 21.45
C THR A 120 -15.40 20.48 20.45
N LEU A 121 -14.06 20.34 20.43
CA LEU A 121 -13.19 21.02 19.45
C LEU A 121 -13.50 20.57 18.02
N TYR A 122 -13.74 19.29 17.82
CA TYR A 122 -14.15 18.75 16.52
C TYR A 122 -15.50 19.34 16.09
N GLY A 123 -16.42 19.54 17.01
CA GLY A 123 -17.67 20.25 16.77
C GLY A 123 -17.45 21.68 16.30
N VAL A 124 -16.50 22.41 16.89
CA VAL A 124 -16.14 23.76 16.43
C VAL A 124 -15.64 23.73 15.00
N TYR A 125 -14.71 22.83 14.65
CA TYR A 125 -14.21 22.75 13.26
C TYR A 125 -15.28 22.28 12.29
N ASP A 126 -16.16 21.37 12.69
CA ASP A 126 -17.29 20.93 11.86
C ASP A 126 -18.26 22.08 11.54
N LEU A 127 -18.59 22.91 12.55
CA LEU A 127 -19.39 24.10 12.36
C LEU A 127 -18.72 25.10 11.40
N LEU A 128 -17.42 25.33 11.55
CA LEU A 128 -16.68 26.21 10.65
C LEU A 128 -16.63 25.66 9.22
N GLU A 129 -16.52 24.35 9.05
CA GLU A 129 -16.59 23.69 7.73
C GLU A 129 -18.01 23.82 7.13
N THR A 130 -19.06 23.78 7.95
CA THR A 130 -20.45 24.05 7.52
C THR A 130 -20.59 25.47 6.95
N PHE A 131 -19.89 26.43 7.50
CA PHE A 131 -19.84 27.81 7.00
C PHE A 131 -18.91 27.99 5.79
N GLY A 132 -18.27 26.93 5.32
CA GLY A 132 -17.40 26.95 4.13
C GLY A 132 -15.92 27.17 4.42
N CYS A 133 -15.49 27.18 5.68
CA CYS A 133 -14.07 27.09 6.01
C CYS A 133 -13.51 25.75 5.52
N ARG A 134 -12.26 25.75 5.05
CA ARG A 134 -11.53 24.54 4.69
C ARG A 134 -10.10 24.60 5.22
N PHE A 135 -9.70 23.54 5.86
CA PHE A 135 -8.37 23.36 6.42
C PHE A 135 -7.62 22.39 5.51
N TYR A 136 -6.79 22.89 4.59
CA TYR A 136 -6.15 22.05 3.58
C TYR A 136 -4.73 21.65 3.94
N CYS A 137 -3.89 22.68 4.18
CA CYS A 137 -2.48 22.51 4.41
C CYS A 137 -2.07 23.23 5.70
N TYR A 138 -0.89 22.92 6.14
CA TYR A 138 -0.29 23.55 7.31
C TYR A 138 -0.31 25.09 7.28
N ASP A 139 -0.08 25.66 6.10
CA ASP A 139 0.04 27.11 5.85
C ASP A 139 -1.06 27.64 4.91
N PHE A 140 -2.06 26.84 4.58
CA PHE A 140 -3.13 27.23 3.69
C PHE A 140 -4.51 26.76 4.15
N GLU A 141 -5.35 27.74 4.41
CA GLU A 141 -6.76 27.61 4.79
C GLU A 141 -7.63 28.48 3.89
N LYS A 142 -8.84 28.04 3.65
CA LYS A 142 -9.86 28.86 3.00
C LYS A 142 -10.86 29.34 4.04
N ILE A 143 -11.00 30.62 4.18
CA ILE A 143 -11.91 31.27 5.13
C ILE A 143 -12.82 32.22 4.33
N PRO A 144 -14.11 31.89 4.17
CA PRO A 144 -15.04 32.75 3.48
C PRO A 144 -15.34 33.99 4.35
N THR A 145 -15.70 35.08 3.70
CA THR A 145 -16.14 36.31 4.39
C THR A 145 -17.61 36.54 4.10
N THR A 146 -18.34 37.06 5.11
CA THR A 146 -19.77 37.38 5.00
C THR A 146 -20.16 38.54 5.89
N ASN A 147 -21.15 39.30 5.47
CA ASN A 147 -21.74 40.39 6.27
C ASN A 147 -22.78 39.89 7.28
N ARG A 148 -23.34 38.71 7.05
CA ARG A 148 -24.28 38.04 7.96
C ARG A 148 -23.96 36.57 8.06
N LEU A 149 -23.84 36.04 9.28
CA LEU A 149 -23.58 34.64 9.55
C LEU A 149 -24.67 34.12 10.49
N GLU A 150 -25.35 33.05 10.07
CA GLU A 150 -26.47 32.46 10.82
C GLU A 150 -26.58 30.97 10.61
N LEU A 151 -27.27 30.28 11.53
CA LEU A 151 -27.71 28.88 11.40
C LEU A 151 -29.22 28.78 11.44
N ALA A 152 -29.78 27.85 10.73
CA ALA A 152 -31.20 27.52 10.78
C ALA A 152 -31.65 27.19 12.22
N ALA A 153 -32.87 27.57 12.57
CA ALA A 153 -33.42 27.35 13.92
C ALA A 153 -33.52 25.87 14.33
N ASP A 154 -33.63 25.00 13.37
CA ASP A 154 -33.73 23.55 13.54
C ASP A 154 -32.41 22.80 13.34
N TYR A 155 -31.27 23.53 13.28
CA TYR A 155 -29.98 22.93 13.02
C TYR A 155 -29.53 22.01 14.16
N VAL A 156 -29.41 20.74 13.87
CA VAL A 156 -28.84 19.71 14.77
C VAL A 156 -27.85 18.87 13.98
N ARG A 157 -26.65 18.69 14.52
CA ARG A 157 -25.65 17.81 13.95
C ARG A 157 -24.96 17.00 15.03
N THR A 158 -24.95 15.69 14.84
CA THR A 158 -24.16 14.76 15.65
C THR A 158 -23.34 13.90 14.70
N ASP A 159 -22.03 13.81 14.97
CA ASP A 159 -21.12 13.03 14.14
C ASP A 159 -19.99 12.44 14.98
N ALA A 160 -19.37 11.37 14.50
CA ALA A 160 -18.26 10.72 15.17
C ALA A 160 -17.37 9.99 14.14
N PRO A 161 -16.04 9.90 14.37
CA PRO A 161 -15.16 9.25 13.44
C PRO A 161 -15.44 7.76 13.32
N PHE A 162 -15.24 7.24 12.11
CA PHE A 162 -15.20 5.80 11.90
C PHE A 162 -13.97 5.18 12.59
N MET A 163 -12.76 5.71 12.30
CA MET A 163 -11.53 5.29 12.97
C MET A 163 -11.38 6.01 14.30
N ILE A 164 -11.38 5.27 15.40
CA ILE A 164 -11.15 5.84 16.74
C ILE A 164 -9.70 6.33 16.83
N HIS A 165 -8.76 5.51 16.34
CA HIS A 165 -7.34 5.84 16.29
C HIS A 165 -6.97 6.28 14.87
N ARG A 166 -6.44 7.47 14.73
CA ARG A 166 -6.13 8.11 13.46
C ARG A 166 -4.75 8.74 13.52
N GLN A 167 -3.77 8.09 12.91
CA GLN A 167 -2.39 8.59 12.89
C GLN A 167 -1.79 8.55 11.51
N GLN A 168 -1.00 9.57 11.22
CA GLN A 168 -0.12 9.62 10.07
C GLN A 168 1.30 9.91 10.53
N LEU A 169 2.26 9.12 10.06
CA LEU A 169 3.66 9.50 10.12
C LEU A 169 3.96 10.34 8.87
N ALA A 170 3.79 11.64 9.02
CA ALA A 170 4.05 12.61 7.97
C ALA A 170 4.78 13.80 8.57
N GLY A 171 5.64 14.46 7.80
CA GLY A 171 6.42 15.59 8.30
C GLY A 171 5.60 16.68 8.96
N VAL A 172 4.42 16.96 8.41
CA VAL A 172 3.47 17.95 8.92
C VAL A 172 2.67 17.49 10.15
N PHE A 173 2.69 16.18 10.48
CA PHE A 173 2.00 15.61 11.63
C PHE A 173 2.96 15.05 12.69
N CYS A 174 4.28 15.13 12.46
CA CYS A 174 5.27 14.65 13.41
C CYS A 174 5.76 15.77 14.31
N GLU A 175 5.85 15.47 15.60
CA GLU A 175 6.37 16.39 16.57
C GLU A 175 7.89 16.55 16.51
N ASN A 176 8.33 17.70 16.09
CA ASN A 176 9.68 18.18 16.40
C ASN A 176 9.62 19.40 17.33
N GLY A 177 8.61 19.41 18.23
CA GLY A 177 8.42 20.55 19.14
C GLY A 177 7.80 21.79 18.47
N ASN A 178 7.28 21.66 17.24
CA ASN A 178 6.62 22.78 16.57
C ASN A 178 5.13 22.83 16.97
N PRO A 179 4.70 23.88 17.72
CA PRO A 179 3.31 24.01 18.16
C PRO A 179 2.29 24.07 17.02
N GLN A 180 2.71 24.52 15.84
CA GLN A 180 1.84 24.65 14.68
C GLN A 180 1.43 23.31 14.10
N VAL A 181 2.28 22.29 14.22
CA VAL A 181 1.96 20.91 13.82
C VAL A 181 0.80 20.36 14.63
N ASN A 182 0.77 20.64 15.93
CA ASN A 182 -0.33 20.21 16.79
C ASN A 182 -1.66 20.87 16.40
N VAL A 183 -1.63 22.15 16.01
CA VAL A 183 -2.81 22.85 15.50
C VAL A 183 -3.32 22.23 14.21
N PHE A 184 -2.42 21.90 13.29
CA PHE A 184 -2.76 21.25 12.02
C PHE A 184 -3.39 19.88 12.24
N SER A 185 -2.80 19.04 13.10
CA SER A 185 -3.33 17.73 13.48
C SER A 185 -4.75 17.82 14.06
N ARG A 186 -5.02 18.82 14.91
CA ARG A 186 -6.36 19.07 15.49
C ARG A 186 -7.38 19.42 14.41
N LYS A 187 -7.05 20.31 13.48
CA LYS A 187 -7.91 20.68 12.36
C LYS A 187 -8.24 19.52 11.43
N HIS A 188 -7.29 18.62 11.29
CA HIS A 188 -7.46 17.38 10.53
C HIS A 188 -8.02 16.21 11.36
N ARG A 189 -8.38 16.46 12.62
CA ARG A 189 -8.98 15.49 13.53
C ARG A 189 -8.13 14.23 13.73
N MET A 190 -6.80 14.37 13.67
CA MET A 190 -5.85 13.30 13.95
C MET A 190 -5.58 13.19 15.45
N THR A 191 -5.34 11.97 15.97
CA THR A 191 -5.36 11.72 17.42
C THR A 191 -3.99 11.76 18.10
N ARG A 192 -2.87 11.56 17.37
CA ARG A 192 -1.54 11.38 17.97
C ARG A 192 -1.00 12.57 18.78
N GLU A 193 -1.17 13.77 18.27
CA GLU A 193 -0.49 14.96 18.80
C GLU A 193 -1.18 15.58 20.02
N LEU A 194 -2.32 15.04 20.38
CA LEU A 194 -3.10 15.54 21.51
C LEU A 194 -2.65 14.99 22.86
N GLU A 195 -1.80 13.97 22.84
CA GLU A 195 -1.38 13.25 24.05
C GLU A 195 -0.42 14.04 24.95
N LYS A 196 0.32 14.98 24.38
CA LYS A 196 1.33 15.75 25.14
C LYS A 196 0.79 17.05 25.76
N THR A 197 -0.42 17.47 25.36
CA THR A 197 -1.08 18.58 26.00
C THR A 197 -2.14 18.03 26.95
N ASN A 198 -1.94 18.19 28.26
CA ASN A 198 -2.91 17.81 29.31
C ASN A 198 -4.30 18.43 29.13
N ASP A 199 -4.51 19.24 28.08
CA ASP A 199 -5.68 20.05 27.86
C ASP A 199 -6.81 19.28 27.19
N PHE A 200 -6.52 18.21 26.43
CA PHE A 200 -7.53 17.57 25.59
C PHE A 200 -7.81 16.12 25.94
N ALA A 201 -6.90 15.33 26.37
CA ALA A 201 -7.20 13.94 26.58
C ALA A 201 -6.55 13.38 27.82
N ALA A 202 -7.25 12.52 28.54
CA ALA A 202 -6.59 11.40 29.16
C ALA A 202 -5.92 10.68 28.00
N VAL A 203 -4.61 10.46 28.12
CA VAL A 203 -3.80 9.78 27.14
C VAL A 203 -4.60 8.63 26.48
N ARG A 204 -5.17 8.90 25.32
CA ARG A 204 -5.68 7.86 24.44
C ARG A 204 -4.45 7.31 23.77
N TYR A 205 -3.84 6.41 24.49
CA TYR A 205 -2.65 5.80 24.04
C TYR A 205 -2.95 4.89 22.87
N LEU A 206 -2.30 5.14 21.80
CA LEU A 206 -2.44 4.36 20.59
C LEU A 206 -1.49 3.18 20.68
N GLY A 207 -2.00 1.98 20.60
CA GLY A 207 -1.22 0.76 20.52
C GLY A 207 -0.21 0.68 19.39
N LEU A 208 -0.17 1.73 18.56
CA LEU A 208 0.76 1.89 17.46
C LEU A 208 2.10 2.55 17.83
N GLN A 209 2.25 3.10 19.03
CA GLN A 209 3.58 3.39 19.49
C GLN A 209 4.28 2.07 19.83
N GLN A 210 5.23 1.70 19.00
CA GLN A 210 6.09 0.56 19.25
C GLN A 210 6.95 0.80 20.50
N VAL A 211 6.40 0.47 21.66
CA VAL A 211 7.29 0.12 22.75
C VAL A 211 7.73 -1.31 22.47
N LEU A 212 8.98 -1.46 22.08
CA LEU A 212 9.52 -2.78 21.78
C LEU A 212 9.59 -3.58 23.08
N CYS A 213 9.29 -4.87 23.03
CA CYS A 213 9.52 -5.76 24.18
C CYS A 213 10.94 -5.60 24.74
N THR A 214 11.92 -5.34 23.87
CA THR A 214 13.31 -5.08 24.22
C THR A 214 13.56 -3.74 24.92
N TYR A 215 12.58 -2.84 24.97
CA TYR A 215 12.61 -1.68 25.86
C TYR A 215 12.49 -2.12 27.31
N TYR A 216 11.58 -3.03 27.62
CA TYR A 216 11.37 -3.55 28.97
C TYR A 216 12.44 -4.55 29.40
N VAL A 217 12.92 -5.36 28.44
CA VAL A 217 14.01 -6.31 28.65
C VAL A 217 15.19 -5.88 27.77
N SER A 218 15.96 -4.91 28.29
CA SER A 218 17.00 -4.21 27.53
C SER A 218 18.13 -5.13 27.10
N ARG A 219 18.31 -5.31 25.81
CA ARG A 219 19.42 -6.08 25.26
C ARG A 219 20.79 -5.51 25.62
N GLN A 220 20.91 -4.19 25.78
CA GLN A 220 22.16 -3.57 26.22
C GLN A 220 22.53 -3.99 27.63
N LYS A 221 21.55 -4.25 28.49
CA LYS A 221 21.72 -4.69 29.85
C LYS A 221 21.84 -6.22 29.99
N PHE A 222 21.05 -6.97 29.25
CA PHE A 222 20.89 -8.41 29.47
C PHE A 222 21.58 -9.30 28.43
N LEU A 223 22.12 -8.73 27.35
CA LEU A 223 22.86 -9.48 26.30
C LEU A 223 24.34 -9.02 26.15
N ASP A 224 24.78 -8.01 26.89
CA ASP A 224 26.18 -7.55 26.84
C ASP A 224 26.96 -8.09 28.06
N GLU A 225 27.45 -9.32 27.95
CA GLU A 225 28.22 -10.00 28.98
C GLU A 225 29.47 -9.20 29.41
N LYS A 226 30.09 -8.47 28.48
CA LYS A 226 31.29 -7.70 28.75
C LYS A 226 31.05 -6.46 29.61
N LYS A 227 29.92 -5.81 29.43
CA LYS A 227 29.56 -4.58 30.18
C LYS A 227 28.73 -4.87 31.41
N HIS A 228 27.94 -5.95 31.38
CA HIS A 228 26.98 -6.27 32.43
C HIS A 228 27.02 -7.76 32.80
N PRO A 229 28.15 -8.32 33.23
CA PRO A 229 28.26 -9.75 33.51
C PRO A 229 27.32 -10.23 34.63
N GLU A 230 26.96 -9.35 35.57
CA GLU A 230 26.06 -9.65 36.70
C GLU A 230 24.58 -9.76 36.28
N SER A 231 24.22 -9.23 35.09
CA SER A 231 22.85 -9.26 34.55
C SER A 231 22.79 -9.91 33.18
N TYR A 232 23.76 -10.71 32.81
CA TYR A 232 23.81 -11.40 31.53
C TYR A 232 22.83 -12.58 31.49
N HIS A 233 21.75 -12.47 30.68
CA HIS A 233 20.68 -13.44 30.55
C HIS A 233 20.35 -13.74 29.09
N PRO A 234 21.23 -14.41 28.35
CA PRO A 234 21.01 -14.72 26.95
C PRO A 234 19.79 -15.61 26.72
N GLU A 235 19.42 -16.45 27.70
CA GLU A 235 18.27 -17.35 27.66
C GLU A 235 16.92 -16.61 27.66
N TRP A 236 16.89 -15.32 27.98
CA TRP A 236 15.68 -14.49 27.88
C TRP A 236 15.31 -14.10 26.46
N TYR A 237 16.25 -14.28 25.53
CA TYR A 237 16.07 -13.95 24.13
C TYR A 237 15.90 -15.21 23.26
N ALA A 238 15.26 -15.07 22.11
CA ALA A 238 14.94 -16.19 21.23
C ALA A 238 16.20 -16.95 20.81
N LEU A 239 16.15 -18.27 20.94
CA LEU A 239 17.20 -19.18 20.48
C LEU A 239 17.02 -19.44 18.99
N ARG A 240 18.03 -19.15 18.19
CA ARG A 240 18.08 -19.47 16.77
C ARG A 240 18.45 -20.92 16.52
N MET A 241 18.24 -21.39 15.30
CA MET A 241 18.60 -22.76 14.90
C MET A 241 20.10 -23.04 14.95
N ASP A 242 20.92 -22.03 14.75
CA ASP A 242 22.39 -22.11 14.84
C ASP A 242 22.94 -22.06 16.28
N GLY A 243 22.05 -21.99 17.27
CA GLY A 243 22.40 -21.90 18.69
C GLY A 243 22.66 -20.48 19.18
N SER A 244 22.69 -19.49 18.32
CA SER A 244 22.84 -18.08 18.72
C SER A 244 21.54 -17.49 19.31
N ARG A 245 21.62 -16.31 19.94
CA ARG A 245 20.48 -15.60 20.50
C ARG A 245 20.10 -14.40 19.64
N CYS A 246 18.82 -14.26 19.37
CA CYS A 246 18.28 -13.10 18.66
C CYS A 246 18.12 -11.92 19.64
N PRO A 247 18.79 -10.79 19.44
CA PRO A 247 18.70 -9.66 20.37
C PRO A 247 17.40 -8.85 20.26
N HIS A 248 16.52 -9.21 19.33
CA HIS A 248 15.33 -8.45 18.95
C HIS A 248 14.03 -9.13 19.35
N THR A 249 14.06 -10.41 19.67
CA THR A 249 12.88 -11.22 20.01
C THR A 249 13.07 -11.90 21.36
N LEU A 250 12.08 -11.78 22.24
CA LEU A 250 12.09 -12.42 23.56
C LEU A 250 11.66 -13.88 23.48
N CYS A 251 12.17 -14.67 24.42
CA CYS A 251 11.79 -16.08 24.56
C CYS A 251 10.42 -16.22 25.24
N ALA A 252 9.39 -16.59 24.49
CA ALA A 252 8.02 -16.69 25.00
C ALA A 252 7.78 -17.77 26.07
N SER A 253 8.78 -18.61 26.37
CA SER A 253 8.67 -19.68 27.39
C SER A 253 9.58 -19.49 28.60
N ASN A 254 10.33 -18.39 28.72
CA ASN A 254 11.22 -18.16 29.83
C ASN A 254 10.53 -17.40 30.97
N ASP A 255 10.40 -18.06 32.15
CA ASP A 255 9.66 -17.51 33.29
C ASP A 255 10.36 -16.32 33.97
N GLU A 256 11.69 -16.34 34.06
CA GLU A 256 12.45 -15.26 34.67
C GLU A 256 12.37 -13.98 33.82
N MET A 257 12.44 -14.11 32.52
CA MET A 257 12.23 -12.98 31.62
C MET A 257 10.87 -12.30 31.86
N TYR A 258 9.80 -13.08 32.09
CA TYR A 258 8.49 -12.50 32.41
C TYR A 258 8.47 -11.74 33.72
N GLN A 259 9.22 -12.15 34.76
CA GLN A 259 9.29 -11.39 36.02
C GLN A 259 9.88 -10.00 35.78
N GLN A 260 10.96 -9.92 35.00
CA GLN A 260 11.56 -8.65 34.60
C GLN A 260 10.58 -7.81 33.75
N LEU A 261 9.94 -8.42 32.75
CA LEU A 261 8.97 -7.76 31.86
C LEU A 261 7.78 -7.18 32.66
N PHE A 262 7.22 -7.95 33.57
CA PHE A 262 6.11 -7.51 34.42
C PHE A 262 6.50 -6.35 35.33
N ALA A 263 7.68 -6.40 35.93
CA ALA A 263 8.16 -5.35 36.83
C ALA A 263 8.35 -4.00 36.10
N GLU A 264 8.87 -4.02 34.86
CA GLU A 264 9.07 -2.78 34.11
C GLU A 264 7.75 -2.25 33.52
N ILE A 265 6.86 -3.12 33.08
CA ILE A 265 5.51 -2.71 32.63
C ILE A 265 4.71 -2.10 33.78
N GLU A 266 4.78 -2.69 34.99
CA GLU A 266 4.11 -2.15 36.18
C GLU A 266 4.54 -0.72 36.48
N LYS A 267 5.84 -0.39 36.34
CA LYS A 267 6.35 0.98 36.50
C LYS A 267 5.71 1.94 35.50
N ASP A 268 5.62 1.56 34.24
CA ASP A 268 5.02 2.43 33.22
C ASP A 268 3.52 2.65 33.46
N ILE A 269 2.82 1.64 33.94
CA ILE A 269 1.40 1.77 34.32
C ILE A 269 1.23 2.71 35.52
N VAL A 270 2.03 2.53 36.57
CA VAL A 270 1.88 3.26 37.85
C VAL A 270 2.48 4.66 37.79
N GLU A 271 3.73 4.78 37.30
CA GLU A 271 4.47 6.03 37.33
C GLU A 271 4.12 6.95 36.15
N LYS A 272 3.89 6.38 34.95
CA LYS A 272 3.57 7.15 33.74
C LYS A 272 2.07 7.19 33.41
N GLY A 273 1.26 6.36 34.09
CA GLY A 273 -0.19 6.30 33.88
C GLY A 273 -0.60 5.66 32.55
N TRP A 274 0.28 4.86 31.93
CA TRP A 274 -0.03 4.21 30.65
C TRP A 274 -1.21 3.26 30.76
N ARG A 275 -2.09 3.27 29.75
CA ARG A 275 -3.29 2.43 29.67
C ARG A 275 -3.28 1.49 28.49
N GLU A 276 -2.47 1.74 27.46
CA GLU A 276 -2.23 0.86 26.34
C GLU A 276 -0.74 0.64 26.17
N ILE A 277 -0.33 -0.63 26.03
CA ILE A 277 1.07 -1.03 26.00
C ILE A 277 1.28 -1.94 24.80
N SER A 278 2.12 -1.52 23.87
CA SER A 278 2.53 -2.33 22.72
C SER A 278 3.70 -3.22 23.11
N LEU A 279 3.60 -4.50 22.77
CA LEU A 279 4.63 -5.51 22.97
C LEU A 279 5.21 -5.92 21.60
N GLY A 280 5.58 -4.95 20.77
CA GLY A 280 6.18 -5.19 19.47
C GLY A 280 7.58 -5.83 19.61
N ASP A 281 7.94 -6.66 18.65
CA ASP A 281 9.35 -6.99 18.43
C ASP A 281 10.00 -5.84 17.64
N ASP A 282 11.33 -5.72 17.78
CA ASP A 282 12.15 -4.94 16.86
C ASP A 282 11.98 -5.53 15.43
N ASP A 283 12.36 -4.86 14.37
CA ASP A 283 12.23 -5.32 12.96
C ASP A 283 12.80 -6.71 12.66
N ALA A 284 12.68 -7.62 13.63
CA ALA A 284 13.10 -9.00 13.58
C ALA A 284 11.89 -9.92 13.77
N TRP A 285 11.71 -10.84 12.82
CA TRP A 285 10.57 -11.78 12.81
C TRP A 285 11.05 -13.21 13.09
N GLU A 286 11.89 -13.35 14.09
CA GLU A 286 12.50 -14.62 14.40
C GLU A 286 11.65 -15.44 15.37
N MET A 287 11.62 -16.75 15.13
CA MET A 287 11.00 -17.72 16.01
C MET A 287 12.04 -18.23 17.02
N CYS A 288 11.62 -18.46 18.26
CA CYS A 288 12.47 -19.10 19.25
C CYS A 288 12.43 -20.63 19.13
N TYR A 289 13.58 -21.27 18.97
CA TYR A 289 13.73 -22.72 18.80
C TYR A 289 14.08 -23.45 20.11
N CYS A 290 14.01 -22.82 21.28
CA CYS A 290 14.21 -23.49 22.55
C CYS A 290 13.11 -24.55 22.81
N PRO A 291 13.37 -25.57 23.67
CA PRO A 291 12.40 -26.65 23.93
C PRO A 291 11.03 -26.16 24.41
N GLY A 292 10.99 -25.10 25.24
CA GLY A 292 9.76 -24.51 25.73
C GLY A 292 8.94 -23.84 24.62
N CYS A 293 9.55 -23.01 23.78
CA CYS A 293 8.89 -22.36 22.66
C CYS A 293 8.46 -23.35 21.57
N ARG A 294 9.24 -24.41 21.33
CA ARG A 294 8.82 -25.49 20.42
C ARG A 294 7.55 -26.19 20.89
N LYS A 295 7.32 -26.33 22.20
CA LYS A 295 6.06 -26.86 22.73
C LYS A 295 4.87 -25.93 22.44
N ILE A 296 5.07 -24.62 22.47
CA ILE A 296 4.03 -23.63 22.11
C ILE A 296 3.60 -23.86 20.67
N THR A 297 4.53 -24.06 19.75
CA THR A 297 4.29 -24.21 18.30
C THR A 297 4.04 -25.66 17.85
N ALA A 298 4.30 -26.69 18.67
CA ALA A 298 4.27 -28.12 18.29
C ALA A 298 2.95 -28.62 17.74
N SER A 299 1.85 -27.91 17.96
CA SER A 299 0.53 -28.28 17.43
C SER A 299 0.07 -27.34 16.30
N ASP A 300 0.97 -26.46 15.80
CA ASP A 300 0.64 -25.42 14.83
C ASP A 300 1.52 -25.49 13.58
N ASP A 301 1.96 -26.68 13.23
CA ASP A 301 2.68 -27.04 12.01
C ASP A 301 3.75 -26.03 11.55
N ALA A 302 4.58 -25.56 12.46
CA ALA A 302 5.76 -24.74 12.17
C ALA A 302 5.50 -23.47 11.31
N ARG A 303 4.32 -22.88 11.40
CA ARG A 303 3.95 -21.70 10.60
C ARG A 303 4.56 -20.38 11.09
N GLY A 304 5.74 -20.42 11.69
CA GLY A 304 6.43 -19.21 12.10
C GLY A 304 6.17 -18.82 13.56
N ASN A 305 6.30 -17.51 13.86
CA ASN A 305 6.32 -17.01 15.24
C ASN A 305 4.96 -16.53 15.79
N GLY A 306 3.88 -16.61 15.02
CA GLY A 306 2.56 -16.10 15.43
C GLY A 306 2.07 -16.69 16.75
N ALA A 307 2.17 -18.01 16.92
CA ALA A 307 1.78 -18.68 18.16
C ALA A 307 2.60 -18.22 19.37
N GLN A 308 3.93 -18.04 19.21
CA GLN A 308 4.81 -17.58 20.30
C GLN A 308 4.50 -16.13 20.69
N ARG A 309 4.22 -15.26 19.71
CA ARG A 309 3.84 -13.86 19.94
C ARG A 309 2.52 -13.73 20.68
N VAL A 310 1.51 -14.47 20.26
CA VAL A 310 0.20 -14.48 20.94
C VAL A 310 0.33 -15.09 22.34
N ALA A 311 1.14 -16.13 22.52
CA ALA A 311 1.38 -16.69 23.83
C ALA A 311 2.04 -15.68 24.79
N LEU A 312 3.01 -14.89 24.30
CA LEU A 312 3.64 -13.82 25.08
C LEU A 312 2.60 -12.74 25.42
N LEU A 313 1.89 -12.23 24.43
CA LEU A 313 0.84 -11.23 24.64
C LEU A 313 -0.19 -11.68 25.66
N ASN A 314 -0.76 -12.87 25.48
CA ASN A 314 -1.79 -13.40 26.37
C ASN A 314 -1.27 -13.60 27.81
N ARG A 315 -0.03 -14.01 27.95
CA ARG A 315 0.58 -14.18 29.30
C ARG A 315 0.71 -12.84 30.02
N VAL A 316 1.15 -11.80 29.31
CA VAL A 316 1.24 -10.44 29.87
C VAL A 316 -0.15 -9.90 30.17
N ALA A 317 -1.07 -9.97 29.21
CA ALA A 317 -2.44 -9.48 29.37
C ALA A 317 -3.15 -10.13 30.58
N ARG A 318 -3.02 -11.44 30.73
CA ARG A 318 -3.58 -12.20 31.86
C ARG A 318 -2.99 -11.80 33.20
N HIS A 319 -1.68 -11.53 33.26
CA HIS A 319 -1.02 -11.10 34.48
C HIS A 319 -1.58 -9.78 35.01
N PHE A 320 -1.90 -8.86 34.14
CA PHE A 320 -2.37 -7.52 34.53
C PHE A 320 -3.90 -7.39 34.57
N ALA A 321 -4.66 -8.36 34.08
CA ALA A 321 -6.12 -8.28 33.94
C ALA A 321 -6.88 -7.91 35.24
N SER A 322 -6.48 -8.49 36.36
CA SER A 322 -7.11 -8.20 37.67
C SER A 322 -6.49 -7.02 38.39
N ARG A 323 -5.20 -6.77 38.19
CA ARG A 323 -4.43 -5.70 38.86
C ARG A 323 -4.70 -4.33 38.25
N HIS A 324 -4.80 -4.28 36.93
CA HIS A 324 -5.01 -3.07 36.14
C HIS A 324 -6.08 -3.29 35.06
N PRO A 325 -7.36 -3.44 35.43
CA PRO A 325 -8.41 -3.85 34.50
C PRO A 325 -8.66 -2.84 33.35
N GLY A 326 -8.17 -1.61 33.48
CA GLY A 326 -8.27 -0.58 32.44
C GLY A 326 -7.08 -0.54 31.48
N VAL A 327 -6.08 -1.44 31.64
CA VAL A 327 -4.89 -1.47 30.78
C VAL A 327 -5.05 -2.51 29.68
N ARG A 328 -4.71 -2.12 28.46
CA ARG A 328 -4.73 -2.97 27.27
C ARG A 328 -3.32 -3.23 26.78
N PHE A 329 -3.11 -4.39 26.18
CA PHE A 329 -1.86 -4.81 25.59
C PHE A 329 -2.03 -5.09 24.12
N ASN A 330 -1.05 -4.74 23.29
CA ASN A 330 -1.12 -4.87 21.85
C ASN A 330 0.18 -5.45 21.28
N ILE A 331 0.09 -6.20 20.19
CA ILE A 331 1.26 -6.62 19.41
C ILE A 331 1.13 -6.15 17.97
N LEU A 332 2.27 -5.81 17.36
CA LEU A 332 2.37 -5.58 15.93
C LEU A 332 2.63 -6.91 15.21
N VAL A 333 1.81 -7.19 14.21
CA VAL A 333 1.88 -8.39 13.39
C VAL A 333 2.23 -8.00 11.96
N TYR A 334 3.32 -8.55 11.42
CA TYR A 334 3.67 -8.37 10.02
C TYR A 334 3.09 -9.53 9.19
N GLY A 335 1.83 -9.46 8.85
CA GLY A 335 1.07 -10.32 7.94
C GLY A 335 1.69 -11.67 7.58
N HIS A 336 2.14 -11.79 6.35
CA HIS A 336 2.71 -13.01 5.79
C HIS A 336 3.97 -13.57 6.49
N GLN A 337 4.65 -12.76 7.30
CA GLN A 337 5.82 -13.17 8.07
C GLN A 337 5.46 -13.68 9.46
N CYS A 338 4.24 -13.38 9.90
CA CYS A 338 3.69 -13.84 11.16
C CYS A 338 2.36 -14.55 10.88
N PRO A 339 2.38 -15.82 10.48
CA PRO A 339 1.17 -16.56 10.15
C PRO A 339 0.25 -16.66 11.36
N VAL A 340 -1.06 -16.63 11.07
CA VAL A 340 -2.07 -16.73 12.11
C VAL A 340 -1.94 -18.06 12.85
N PRO A 341 -1.89 -18.07 14.17
CA PRO A 341 -1.86 -19.31 14.94
C PRO A 341 -3.26 -19.97 14.99
N ALA A 342 -3.31 -21.20 15.47
CA ALA A 342 -4.56 -21.94 15.66
C ALA A 342 -5.51 -21.20 16.62
N GLU A 343 -6.83 -21.41 16.49
CA GLU A 343 -7.88 -20.74 17.28
C GLU A 343 -7.73 -20.87 18.80
N ARG A 344 -7.06 -21.91 19.29
CA ARG A 344 -6.74 -22.05 20.72
C ARG A 344 -5.87 -20.90 21.28
N PHE A 345 -5.24 -20.11 20.41
CA PHE A 345 -4.50 -18.90 20.77
C PHE A 345 -5.37 -17.64 20.76
N ARG A 346 -6.69 -17.78 20.93
CA ARG A 346 -7.59 -16.64 21.07
C ARG A 346 -7.03 -15.64 22.07
N LEU A 347 -7.18 -14.36 21.73
CA LEU A 347 -6.65 -13.26 22.54
C LEU A 347 -7.41 -13.09 23.84
N GLU A 348 -6.69 -12.72 24.89
CA GLU A 348 -7.30 -12.30 26.16
C GLU A 348 -8.15 -11.03 25.96
N PRO A 349 -9.19 -10.80 26.82
CA PRO A 349 -10.12 -9.67 26.67
C PRO A 349 -9.46 -8.29 26.69
N ASN A 350 -8.28 -8.15 27.29
CA ASN A 350 -7.49 -6.92 27.34
C ASN A 350 -6.28 -6.95 26.39
N ALA A 351 -6.28 -7.86 25.41
CA ALA A 351 -5.27 -7.94 24.36
C ALA A 351 -5.83 -7.48 23.02
N GLY A 352 -4.98 -6.88 22.18
CA GLY A 352 -5.30 -6.35 20.87
C GLY A 352 -4.21 -6.64 19.83
N LEU A 353 -4.50 -6.31 18.58
CA LEU A 353 -3.60 -6.50 17.43
C LEU A 353 -3.47 -5.22 16.64
N SER A 354 -2.24 -4.90 16.23
CA SER A 354 -1.95 -4.00 15.12
C SER A 354 -1.35 -4.80 13.97
N PHE A 355 -1.83 -4.60 12.77
CA PHE A 355 -1.47 -5.41 11.62
C PHE A 355 -0.75 -4.58 10.55
N ALA A 356 0.54 -4.85 10.33
CA ALA A 356 1.35 -4.14 9.35
C ALA A 356 1.18 -4.71 7.94
N LEU A 357 0.77 -3.85 7.01
CA LEU A 357 0.52 -4.19 5.61
C LEU A 357 1.75 -3.94 4.71
N LEU A 358 2.96 -4.17 5.22
CA LEU A 358 4.22 -3.78 4.57
C LEU A 358 4.37 -4.34 3.15
N TRP A 359 4.00 -5.59 2.93
CA TRP A 359 4.26 -6.32 1.70
C TRP A 359 3.03 -6.43 0.80
N ARG A 360 2.40 -5.31 0.48
CA ARG A 360 1.33 -5.23 -0.52
C ARG A 360 1.67 -4.28 -1.65
N ASN A 361 0.90 -4.32 -2.70
CA ASN A 361 0.88 -3.25 -3.68
C ASN A 361 0.08 -2.08 -3.10
N HIS A 362 0.77 -1.02 -2.67
CA HIS A 362 0.15 0.14 -2.02
C HIS A 362 -0.56 1.09 -3.01
N CYS A 363 -0.41 0.83 -4.31
CA CYS A 363 -1.13 1.52 -5.36
C CYS A 363 -2.35 0.74 -5.85
N ARG A 364 -2.77 -0.31 -5.13
CA ARG A 364 -3.98 -1.09 -5.37
C ARG A 364 -4.82 -1.17 -4.10
N PRO A 365 -6.15 -1.25 -4.22
CA PRO A 365 -7.01 -1.46 -3.07
C PRO A 365 -6.60 -2.69 -2.26
N VAL A 366 -6.70 -2.60 -0.94
CA VAL A 366 -6.39 -3.74 -0.04
C VAL A 366 -7.28 -4.94 -0.33
N ALA A 367 -8.54 -4.70 -0.66
CA ALA A 367 -9.49 -5.74 -1.04
C ALA A 367 -9.06 -6.55 -2.26
N CYS A 368 -8.27 -5.94 -3.17
CA CYS A 368 -7.70 -6.63 -4.33
C CYS A 368 -6.47 -7.47 -3.98
N CYS A 369 -5.89 -7.27 -2.82
CA CYS A 369 -4.74 -8.02 -2.33
C CYS A 369 -5.25 -9.23 -1.53
N GLU A 370 -5.75 -10.27 -2.21
CA GLU A 370 -6.44 -11.41 -1.60
C GLU A 370 -5.72 -12.01 -0.39
N ARG A 371 -4.41 -12.15 -0.46
CA ARG A 371 -3.62 -12.71 0.64
C ARG A 371 -3.66 -11.83 1.88
N ILE A 372 -3.47 -10.52 1.71
CA ILE A 372 -3.43 -9.58 2.83
C ILE A 372 -4.81 -9.41 3.45
N GLY A 373 -5.84 -9.27 2.61
CA GLY A 373 -7.22 -9.22 3.09
C GLY A 373 -7.57 -10.43 3.95
N THR A 374 -7.13 -11.63 3.54
CA THR A 374 -7.40 -12.85 4.30
C THR A 374 -6.50 -12.97 5.53
N ASP A 375 -5.22 -12.65 5.40
CA ASP A 375 -4.33 -12.71 6.57
C ASP A 375 -4.92 -11.82 7.69
N VAL A 376 -5.40 -10.62 7.39
CA VAL A 376 -6.09 -9.78 8.37
C VAL A 376 -7.36 -10.44 8.90
N THR A 377 -8.22 -10.95 8.03
CA THR A 377 -9.47 -11.58 8.43
C THR A 377 -9.26 -12.89 9.20
N ASP A 378 -8.22 -13.65 8.89
CA ASP A 378 -7.84 -14.85 9.64
C ASP A 378 -7.40 -14.50 11.08
N TRP A 379 -6.63 -13.42 11.25
CA TRP A 379 -6.25 -12.91 12.56
C TRP A 379 -7.43 -12.38 13.36
N LEU A 380 -8.45 -11.80 12.70
CA LEU A 380 -9.69 -11.38 13.35
C LEU A 380 -10.46 -12.52 14.03
N ARG A 381 -10.26 -13.76 13.61
CA ARG A 381 -10.85 -14.93 14.29
C ARG A 381 -10.31 -15.17 15.70
N LEU A 382 -9.17 -14.62 16.02
CA LEU A 382 -8.53 -14.77 17.34
C LEU A 382 -9.04 -13.75 18.38
N THR A 383 -9.84 -12.77 17.96
CA THR A 383 -10.31 -11.70 18.86
C THR A 383 -11.73 -11.26 18.50
N ASP A 384 -12.49 -10.81 19.51
CA ASP A 384 -13.76 -10.10 19.34
C ASP A 384 -13.55 -8.57 19.39
N LYS A 385 -12.29 -8.12 19.49
CA LYS A 385 -11.95 -6.70 19.58
C LYS A 385 -11.59 -6.18 18.20
N PRO A 386 -11.85 -4.90 17.94
CA PRO A 386 -11.35 -4.24 16.74
C PRO A 386 -9.84 -4.34 16.63
N VAL A 387 -9.37 -4.43 15.40
CA VAL A 387 -7.95 -4.49 15.04
C VAL A 387 -7.51 -3.13 14.51
N GLU A 388 -6.27 -2.81 14.72
CA GLU A 388 -5.63 -1.63 14.15
C GLU A 388 -4.79 -2.02 12.94
N ILE A 389 -4.66 -1.12 11.98
CA ILE A 389 -3.84 -1.31 10.77
C ILE A 389 -2.65 -0.36 10.82
N TRP A 390 -1.47 -0.90 10.51
CA TRP A 390 -0.32 -0.12 10.11
C TRP A 390 -0.19 -0.18 8.60
N ASP A 391 -0.58 0.89 7.93
CA ASP A 391 -0.56 0.99 6.47
C ASP A 391 0.61 1.85 5.97
N TYR A 392 0.90 1.72 4.68
CA TYR A 392 1.96 2.43 4.00
C TYR A 392 1.38 3.09 2.73
N GLY A 393 1.68 4.35 2.54
CA GLY A 393 1.14 5.14 1.42
C GLY A 393 2.22 5.83 0.59
N CYS A 394 3.48 5.42 0.72
CA CYS A 394 4.62 6.04 0.04
C CYS A 394 5.66 5.02 -0.40
N SER A 395 6.61 5.44 -1.21
CA SER A 395 7.87 4.72 -1.43
C SER A 395 8.94 5.25 -0.50
N PHE A 396 9.54 4.40 0.31
CA PHE A 396 10.68 4.75 1.17
C PHE A 396 11.95 5.06 0.38
N PHE A 397 12.06 4.55 -0.84
CA PHE A 397 13.25 4.75 -1.66
C PHE A 397 13.19 6.03 -2.48
N CYS A 398 11.99 6.51 -2.82
CA CYS A 398 11.86 7.71 -3.61
C CYS A 398 10.51 8.41 -3.38
N ASN A 399 10.48 9.29 -2.40
CA ASN A 399 9.29 10.10 -2.11
C ASN A 399 8.92 11.07 -3.22
N ALA A 400 9.91 11.50 -4.03
CA ALA A 400 9.67 12.40 -5.16
C ALA A 400 9.09 11.70 -6.40
N MET A 401 9.00 10.37 -6.40
CA MET A 401 8.39 9.63 -7.50
C MET A 401 6.87 9.73 -7.46
N PRO A 402 6.18 9.82 -8.62
CA PRO A 402 4.73 9.67 -8.66
C PRO A 402 4.27 8.35 -8.00
N PHE A 403 3.36 8.45 -7.05
CA PHE A 403 2.85 7.30 -6.31
C PHE A 403 1.32 7.29 -6.33
N PRO A 404 0.68 6.70 -7.36
CA PRO A 404 -0.73 6.85 -7.66
C PRO A 404 -1.62 6.00 -6.76
N ASN A 405 -1.85 6.43 -5.54
CA ASN A 405 -2.71 5.76 -4.57
C ASN A 405 -3.76 6.66 -3.89
N HIS A 406 -3.87 7.92 -4.30
CA HIS A 406 -4.85 8.85 -3.75
C HIS A 406 -6.30 8.41 -3.97
N ASP A 407 -6.58 7.76 -5.09
CA ASP A 407 -7.90 7.32 -5.54
C ASP A 407 -8.35 5.96 -4.96
N ILE A 408 -7.52 5.32 -4.13
CA ILE A 408 -7.86 4.03 -3.50
C ILE A 408 -8.13 4.14 -2.00
N TYR A 409 -7.90 5.29 -1.38
CA TYR A 409 -8.08 5.44 0.06
C TYR A 409 -9.54 5.19 0.48
N GLY A 410 -10.52 5.73 -0.24
CA GLY A 410 -11.93 5.51 0.07
C GLY A 410 -12.30 4.04 0.04
N GLU A 411 -11.84 3.29 -0.97
CA GLU A 411 -12.08 1.85 -1.07
C GLU A 411 -11.40 1.08 0.08
N ASN A 412 -10.16 1.46 0.43
CA ASN A 412 -9.45 0.85 1.56
C ASN A 412 -10.18 1.07 2.89
N PHE A 413 -10.64 2.30 3.16
CA PHE A 413 -11.34 2.60 4.42
C PHE A 413 -12.71 1.92 4.50
N ARG A 414 -13.44 1.80 3.40
CA ARG A 414 -14.68 1.02 3.34
C ARG A 414 -14.42 -0.46 3.62
N PHE A 415 -13.37 -1.04 3.02
CA PHE A 415 -12.95 -2.41 3.30
C PHE A 415 -12.55 -2.60 4.77
N TYR A 416 -11.77 -1.68 5.35
CA TYR A 416 -11.41 -1.75 6.77
C TYR A 416 -12.65 -1.72 7.67
N ARG A 417 -13.65 -0.93 7.32
CA ARG A 417 -14.93 -0.92 8.03
C ARG A 417 -15.66 -2.28 7.95
N GLU A 418 -15.71 -2.88 6.78
CA GLU A 418 -16.35 -4.17 6.55
C GLU A 418 -15.74 -5.28 7.39
N ILE A 419 -14.42 -5.25 7.58
CA ILE A 419 -13.71 -6.26 8.38
C ILE A 419 -13.54 -5.89 9.86
N GLY A 420 -14.14 -4.78 10.33
CA GLY A 420 -14.14 -4.39 11.75
C GLY A 420 -12.88 -3.74 12.27
N VAL A 421 -12.04 -3.16 11.40
CA VAL A 421 -10.91 -2.32 11.79
C VAL A 421 -11.42 -0.98 12.29
N ASN A 422 -10.87 -0.46 13.40
CA ASN A 422 -11.28 0.82 13.97
C ASN A 422 -10.12 1.77 14.29
N GLY A 423 -8.90 1.39 13.94
CA GLY A 423 -7.72 2.21 14.15
C GLY A 423 -6.74 2.08 13.00
N ILE A 424 -6.08 3.18 12.65
CA ILE A 424 -5.08 3.18 11.60
C ILE A 424 -3.91 4.10 11.94
N PHE A 425 -2.73 3.57 11.72
CA PHE A 425 -1.50 4.34 11.57
C PHE A 425 -1.00 4.17 10.14
N SER A 426 -0.67 5.23 9.46
CA SER A 426 -0.14 5.13 8.10
C SER A 426 1.12 5.99 7.90
N GLN A 427 2.11 5.36 7.29
CA GLN A 427 3.24 6.06 6.71
C GLN A 427 2.84 6.47 5.28
N VAL A 428 2.04 7.53 5.18
CA VAL A 428 1.71 8.15 3.89
C VAL A 428 2.90 8.92 3.35
N GLN A 429 2.76 9.72 2.31
CA GLN A 429 3.84 10.57 1.79
C GLN A 429 4.38 11.47 2.91
N TYR A 430 5.33 10.96 3.68
CA TYR A 430 5.83 11.62 4.89
C TYR A 430 6.88 12.72 4.62
N SER A 431 7.42 12.76 3.41
CA SER A 431 8.30 13.84 2.98
C SER A 431 7.48 15.07 2.57
N THR A 432 7.87 16.24 3.04
CA THR A 432 7.26 17.52 2.63
C THR A 432 7.40 17.80 1.13
N ASN A 433 8.36 17.17 0.47
CA ASN A 433 8.60 17.23 -0.97
C ASN A 433 8.19 15.93 -1.69
N GLY A 434 7.39 15.10 -1.05
CA GLY A 434 6.79 13.91 -1.65
C GLY A 434 5.74 14.25 -2.71
N ASP A 435 5.41 13.28 -3.53
CA ASP A 435 4.41 13.44 -4.60
C ASP A 435 3.06 13.86 -4.02
N LEU A 436 2.65 15.12 -4.27
CA LEU A 436 1.38 15.71 -3.80
C LEU A 436 1.07 15.39 -2.33
N ALA A 437 2.09 15.42 -1.48
CA ALA A 437 2.01 14.96 -0.09
C ALA A 437 0.83 15.53 0.69
N GLU A 438 0.53 16.82 0.50
CA GLU A 438 -0.58 17.49 1.18
C GLU A 438 -1.95 16.93 0.76
N LEU A 439 -2.12 16.58 -0.51
CA LEU A 439 -3.35 15.94 -0.99
C LEU A 439 -3.56 14.57 -0.32
N HIS A 440 -2.49 13.79 -0.23
CA HIS A 440 -2.54 12.48 0.44
C HIS A 440 -2.91 12.62 1.92
N HIS A 441 -2.30 13.59 2.62
CA HIS A 441 -2.61 13.85 4.03
C HIS A 441 -4.06 14.28 4.23
N TYR A 442 -4.56 15.17 3.38
CA TYR A 442 -5.93 15.65 3.43
C TYR A 442 -6.93 14.53 3.21
N LEU A 443 -6.80 13.78 2.11
CA LEU A 443 -7.70 12.67 1.80
C LEU A 443 -7.71 11.60 2.89
N PHE A 444 -6.52 11.20 3.35
CA PHE A 444 -6.40 10.21 4.41
C PHE A 444 -7.14 10.67 5.68
N SER A 445 -6.92 11.91 6.13
CA SER A 445 -7.56 12.41 7.35
C SER A 445 -9.09 12.51 7.23
N ARG A 446 -9.60 12.96 6.07
CA ARG A 446 -11.05 13.05 5.83
C ARG A 446 -11.71 11.67 5.81
N LEU A 447 -11.09 10.70 5.15
CA LEU A 447 -11.62 9.35 5.00
C LEU A 447 -11.47 8.50 6.27
N CYS A 448 -10.51 8.80 7.14
CA CYS A 448 -10.47 8.22 8.49
C CYS A 448 -11.69 8.62 9.33
N TRP A 449 -12.20 9.82 9.14
CA TRP A 449 -13.39 10.31 9.81
C TRP A 449 -14.65 9.71 9.19
N ASP A 450 -14.80 9.88 7.87
CA ASP A 450 -15.95 9.39 7.10
C ASP A 450 -15.49 8.61 5.86
N PRO A 451 -15.51 7.28 5.87
CA PRO A 451 -15.12 6.44 4.74
C PRO A 451 -16.09 6.48 3.55
N ASP A 452 -17.29 7.04 3.74
CA ASP A 452 -18.29 7.22 2.67
C ASP A 452 -18.21 8.61 2.02
N ALA A 453 -17.32 9.48 2.50
CA ALA A 453 -17.05 10.75 1.84
C ALA A 453 -16.59 10.52 0.39
N ASP A 454 -17.08 11.37 -0.51
CA ASP A 454 -16.72 11.34 -1.94
C ASP A 454 -15.25 11.75 -2.13
N ASP A 455 -14.38 10.78 -2.26
CA ASP A 455 -12.92 10.96 -2.40
C ASP A 455 -12.55 11.69 -3.70
N GLN A 456 -13.28 11.49 -4.79
CA GLN A 456 -13.09 12.25 -6.03
C GLN A 456 -13.44 13.73 -5.83
N ARG A 457 -14.57 14.01 -5.22
CA ARG A 457 -14.98 15.41 -4.93
C ARG A 457 -13.99 16.09 -3.98
N LEU A 458 -13.53 15.40 -2.94
CA LEU A 458 -12.51 15.91 -2.02
C LEU A 458 -11.20 16.22 -2.75
N THR A 459 -10.78 15.35 -3.68
CA THR A 459 -9.60 15.56 -4.53
C THR A 459 -9.76 16.79 -5.41
N GLU A 460 -10.89 16.92 -6.13
CA GLU A 460 -11.16 18.04 -7.02
C GLU A 460 -11.23 19.39 -6.24
N GLU A 461 -11.89 19.39 -5.08
CA GLU A 461 -11.98 20.57 -4.20
C GLU A 461 -10.60 20.99 -3.70
N PHE A 462 -9.81 20.04 -3.17
CA PHE A 462 -8.45 20.28 -2.72
C PHE A 462 -7.58 20.85 -3.84
N VAL A 463 -7.54 20.16 -4.98
CA VAL A 463 -6.69 20.55 -6.11
C VAL A 463 -7.06 21.94 -6.62
N LYS A 464 -8.35 22.25 -6.70
CA LYS A 464 -8.84 23.57 -7.14
C LYS A 464 -8.41 24.68 -6.17
N ASP A 465 -8.61 24.48 -4.88
CA ASP A 465 -8.38 25.51 -3.89
C ASP A 465 -6.89 25.67 -3.52
N VAL A 466 -6.12 24.57 -3.47
CA VAL A 466 -4.70 24.61 -3.08
C VAL A 466 -3.78 24.92 -4.26
N TYR A 467 -3.99 24.28 -5.41
CA TYR A 467 -3.13 24.50 -6.57
C TYR A 467 -3.64 25.58 -7.54
N GLY A 468 -4.84 26.11 -7.29
CA GLY A 468 -5.38 27.32 -7.92
C GLY A 468 -5.22 27.37 -9.45
N PRO A 469 -4.39 28.28 -9.97
CA PRO A 469 -4.29 28.48 -11.42
C PRO A 469 -3.77 27.29 -12.22
N VAL A 470 -3.16 26.27 -11.57
CA VAL A 470 -2.64 25.06 -12.21
C VAL A 470 -3.44 23.81 -11.88
N ALA A 471 -4.60 23.97 -11.24
CA ALA A 471 -5.45 22.86 -10.83
C ALA A 471 -5.78 21.87 -11.97
N LYS A 472 -6.03 22.39 -13.16
CA LYS A 472 -6.32 21.55 -14.33
C LYS A 472 -5.15 20.64 -14.70
N GLU A 473 -3.94 21.16 -14.67
CA GLU A 473 -2.74 20.40 -14.98
C GLU A 473 -2.46 19.32 -13.93
N VAL A 474 -2.72 19.61 -12.65
CA VAL A 474 -2.58 18.64 -11.56
C VAL A 474 -3.61 17.52 -11.69
N LEU A 475 -4.88 17.82 -11.98
CA LEU A 475 -5.90 16.79 -12.23
C LEU A 475 -5.54 15.92 -13.44
N GLU A 476 -5.04 16.51 -14.53
CA GLU A 476 -4.59 15.77 -15.72
C GLU A 476 -3.38 14.86 -15.38
N TYR A 477 -2.46 15.32 -14.52
CA TYR A 477 -1.35 14.53 -14.01
C TYR A 477 -1.83 13.30 -13.22
N LEU A 478 -2.72 13.50 -12.25
CA LEU A 478 -3.30 12.41 -11.46
C LEU A 478 -3.97 11.37 -12.36
N GLU A 479 -4.70 11.81 -13.37
CA GLU A 479 -5.40 10.92 -14.32
C GLU A 479 -4.41 10.14 -15.20
N ILE A 480 -3.33 10.76 -15.68
CA ILE A 480 -2.27 10.07 -16.43
C ILE A 480 -1.64 8.98 -15.55
N CYS A 481 -1.30 9.30 -14.29
CA CYS A 481 -0.69 8.37 -13.36
C CYS A 481 -1.64 7.20 -13.04
N ARG A 482 -2.92 7.48 -12.76
CA ARG A 482 -3.94 6.48 -12.52
C ARG A 482 -4.07 5.51 -13.72
N HIS A 483 -4.24 6.04 -14.92
CA HIS A 483 -4.35 5.23 -16.12
C HIS A 483 -3.09 4.42 -16.42
N ALA A 484 -1.90 4.99 -16.17
CA ALA A 484 -0.64 4.27 -16.36
C ALA A 484 -0.52 3.10 -15.39
N ARG A 485 -0.80 3.32 -14.09
CA ARG A 485 -0.87 2.28 -13.07
C ARG A 485 -1.80 1.14 -13.48
N ASP A 486 -2.99 1.50 -13.93
CA ASP A 486 -4.03 0.51 -14.27
C ASP A 486 -3.68 -0.30 -15.53
N ARG A 487 -2.92 0.29 -16.49
CA ARG A 487 -2.38 -0.45 -17.65
C ARG A 487 -1.30 -1.44 -17.26
N GLN A 488 -0.45 -1.10 -16.28
CA GLN A 488 0.72 -1.88 -15.90
C GLN A 488 0.43 -2.79 -14.70
N ARG A 489 -0.28 -3.86 -14.96
CA ARG A 489 -0.69 -4.83 -13.93
C ARG A 489 0.48 -5.59 -13.29
N TRP A 490 1.63 -5.58 -13.93
CA TRP A 490 2.86 -6.19 -13.41
C TRP A 490 3.61 -5.27 -12.45
N TRP A 491 3.31 -3.99 -12.44
CA TRP A 491 4.00 -3.06 -11.58
C TRP A 491 3.59 -3.25 -10.13
N TRP A 492 4.60 -3.36 -9.29
CA TRP A 492 4.46 -3.50 -7.87
C TRP A 492 4.70 -2.14 -7.18
N GLY A 493 3.66 -1.39 -6.93
CA GLY A 493 3.69 -0.14 -6.15
C GLY A 493 3.81 -0.41 -4.65
N GLY A 494 4.85 -1.13 -4.23
CA GLY A 494 5.18 -1.37 -2.83
C GLY A 494 5.88 -0.18 -2.19
N CYS A 495 6.02 -0.18 -0.86
CA CYS A 495 6.75 0.87 -0.14
C CYS A 495 8.26 0.91 -0.44
N TYR A 496 8.77 -0.06 -1.17
CA TYR A 496 10.14 -0.10 -1.70
C TYR A 496 10.18 -0.02 -3.23
N ALA A 497 9.13 0.51 -3.87
CA ALA A 497 9.09 0.71 -5.32
C ALA A 497 10.21 1.65 -5.77
N GLY A 498 10.87 1.29 -6.87
CA GLY A 498 12.00 2.03 -7.40
C GLY A 498 11.58 3.30 -8.14
N ALA A 499 12.51 4.22 -8.24
CA ALA A 499 12.31 5.53 -8.87
C ALA A 499 12.11 5.47 -10.39
N THR A 500 12.48 4.37 -11.01
CA THR A 500 12.56 4.23 -12.47
C THR A 500 11.67 3.13 -13.00
N ASP A 501 10.72 2.70 -12.21
CA ASP A 501 9.76 1.67 -12.59
C ASP A 501 9.09 1.98 -13.94
N SER A 502 8.93 0.95 -14.75
CA SER A 502 8.47 1.07 -16.14
C SER A 502 6.95 1.18 -16.29
N TRP A 503 6.23 1.45 -15.22
CA TRP A 503 4.77 1.56 -15.26
C TRP A 503 4.26 2.77 -16.06
N LEU A 504 5.03 3.85 -16.13
CA LEU A 504 4.77 4.98 -17.04
C LEU A 504 5.45 4.72 -18.39
N THR A 505 4.74 4.92 -19.47
CA THR A 505 5.36 4.87 -20.82
C THR A 505 6.22 6.10 -21.07
N ALA A 506 7.09 6.04 -22.08
CA ALA A 506 7.87 7.19 -22.50
C ALA A 506 6.97 8.37 -22.94
N GLU A 507 5.84 8.06 -23.58
CA GLU A 507 4.84 9.04 -24.00
C GLU A 507 4.14 9.67 -22.79
N ASP A 508 3.82 8.90 -21.74
CA ASP A 508 3.25 9.44 -20.51
C ASP A 508 4.22 10.40 -19.83
N CYS A 509 5.51 10.04 -19.78
CA CYS A 509 6.54 10.93 -19.24
C CYS A 509 6.63 12.25 -20.02
N VAL A 510 6.57 12.20 -21.36
CA VAL A 510 6.56 13.41 -22.20
C VAL A 510 5.30 14.25 -21.94
N ARG A 511 4.12 13.65 -21.80
CA ARG A 511 2.88 14.37 -21.46
C ARG A 511 2.99 15.05 -20.11
N ILE A 512 3.48 14.33 -19.08
CA ILE A 512 3.67 14.88 -17.73
C ILE A 512 4.67 16.04 -17.77
N HIS A 513 5.76 15.93 -18.52
CA HIS A 513 6.69 17.03 -18.73
C HIS A 513 6.00 18.23 -19.41
N GLN A 514 5.12 18.02 -20.39
CA GLN A 514 4.34 19.11 -21.00
C GLN A 514 3.41 19.79 -20.00
N LEU A 515 2.81 19.02 -19.06
CA LEU A 515 1.99 19.59 -17.96
C LEU A 515 2.86 20.48 -17.07
N GLU A 516 3.99 19.97 -16.62
CA GLU A 516 4.96 20.71 -15.81
C GLU A 516 5.36 22.03 -16.49
N ARG A 517 5.68 22.02 -17.78
CA ARG A 517 6.01 23.23 -18.56
C ARG A 517 4.85 24.22 -18.62
N ARG A 518 3.60 23.75 -18.76
CA ARG A 518 2.42 24.62 -18.73
C ARG A 518 2.24 25.26 -17.35
N MET A 519 2.38 24.47 -16.27
CA MET A 519 2.34 24.96 -14.89
C MET A 519 3.39 26.03 -14.66
N LYS A 520 4.67 25.76 -14.98
CA LYS A 520 5.76 26.72 -14.87
C LYS A 520 5.46 28.05 -15.55
N ASN A 521 4.99 28.01 -16.82
CA ASN A 521 4.71 29.20 -17.61
C ASN A 521 3.53 30.01 -17.04
N ARG A 522 2.55 29.34 -16.46
CA ARG A 522 1.41 30.00 -15.81
C ARG A 522 1.83 30.64 -14.50
N LEU A 523 2.55 29.90 -13.65
CA LEU A 523 3.00 30.35 -12.35
C LEU A 523 3.99 31.51 -12.41
N ARG A 524 4.74 31.70 -13.49
CA ARG A 524 5.60 32.87 -13.68
C ARG A 524 4.85 34.19 -13.67
N ARG A 525 3.55 34.17 -13.96
CA ARG A 525 2.68 35.35 -14.01
C ARG A 525 1.91 35.61 -12.71
N GLU A 526 1.96 34.66 -11.80
CA GLU A 526 1.26 34.73 -10.53
C GLU A 526 2.12 35.42 -9.46
N ALA A 527 1.47 36.25 -8.63
CA ALA A 527 2.10 36.84 -7.46
C ALA A 527 2.48 35.78 -6.43
N ALA A 528 3.44 36.07 -5.57
CA ALA A 528 3.79 35.22 -4.44
C ALA A 528 2.58 35.07 -3.51
N SER A 529 2.17 33.83 -3.27
CA SER A 529 1.05 33.47 -2.42
C SER A 529 1.24 32.04 -1.89
N PRO A 530 0.55 31.61 -0.83
CA PRO A 530 0.57 30.21 -0.39
C PRO A 530 0.19 29.24 -1.50
N GLN A 531 -0.84 29.53 -2.28
CA GLN A 531 -1.23 28.73 -3.45
C GLN A 531 -0.10 28.59 -4.47
N ARG A 532 0.62 29.67 -4.74
CA ARG A 532 1.76 29.64 -5.64
C ARG A 532 2.86 28.73 -5.13
N ILE A 533 3.14 28.71 -3.84
CA ILE A 533 4.13 27.84 -3.21
C ILE A 533 3.72 26.38 -3.36
N HIS A 534 2.49 26.02 -3.05
CA HIS A 534 1.97 24.66 -3.20
C HIS A 534 1.96 24.22 -4.67
N ALA A 535 1.57 25.11 -5.58
CA ALA A 535 1.59 24.84 -7.01
C ALA A 535 3.00 24.58 -7.57
N ASP A 536 4.01 25.32 -7.10
CA ASP A 536 5.42 25.06 -7.45
C ASP A 536 5.90 23.71 -6.88
N ARG A 537 5.48 23.34 -5.68
CA ARG A 537 5.81 22.04 -5.06
C ARG A 537 5.19 20.85 -5.80
N ALA A 538 3.97 20.99 -6.32
CA ALA A 538 3.36 19.95 -7.14
C ALA A 538 4.16 19.60 -8.40
N ARG A 539 5.10 20.48 -8.84
CA ARG A 539 5.98 20.24 -9.98
C ARG A 539 7.19 19.36 -9.65
N ILE A 540 7.52 19.18 -8.38
CA ILE A 540 8.72 18.44 -7.93
C ILE A 540 8.74 17.02 -8.50
N SER A 541 7.66 16.27 -8.34
CA SER A 541 7.56 14.89 -8.85
C SER A 541 7.60 14.82 -10.38
N MET A 542 7.00 15.79 -11.05
CA MET A 542 7.03 15.87 -12.52
C MET A 542 8.44 16.16 -13.05
N LEU A 543 9.19 17.03 -12.38
CA LEU A 543 10.59 17.33 -12.72
C LEU A 543 11.52 16.14 -12.44
N TYR A 544 11.33 15.49 -11.30
CA TYR A 544 12.09 14.29 -10.97
C TYR A 544 11.85 13.19 -12.01
N LEU A 545 10.58 12.94 -12.36
CA LEU A 545 10.23 11.98 -13.41
C LEU A 545 10.88 12.34 -14.74
N ALA A 546 10.83 13.62 -15.14
CA ALA A 546 11.44 14.08 -16.40
C ALA A 546 12.96 13.87 -16.40
N GLY A 547 13.63 14.10 -15.30
CA GLY A 547 15.09 13.88 -15.20
C GLY A 547 15.47 12.40 -15.12
N SER A 548 14.71 11.59 -14.36
CA SER A 548 14.95 10.16 -14.16
C SER A 548 14.57 9.28 -15.36
N ARG A 549 13.72 9.80 -16.25
CA ARG A 549 13.27 9.14 -17.49
C ARG A 549 13.67 9.92 -18.75
N TYR A 550 14.72 10.72 -18.66
CA TYR A 550 15.12 11.63 -19.73
C TYR A 550 15.46 10.91 -21.04
N ASP A 551 16.18 9.79 -20.98
CA ASP A 551 16.52 8.97 -22.14
C ASP A 551 15.30 8.37 -22.83
N ASP A 552 14.30 7.95 -22.07
CA ASP A 552 13.01 7.48 -22.58
C ASP A 552 12.25 8.61 -23.28
N MET A 553 12.20 9.77 -22.64
CA MET A 553 11.57 10.95 -23.23
C MET A 553 12.28 11.40 -24.52
N MET A 554 13.60 11.30 -24.60
CA MET A 554 14.36 11.57 -25.82
C MET A 554 13.96 10.66 -26.99
N ALA A 555 13.51 9.43 -26.70
CA ALA A 555 13.01 8.51 -27.73
C ALA A 555 11.58 8.85 -28.21
N ALA A 556 10.70 9.33 -27.31
CA ALA A 556 9.28 9.59 -27.58
C ALA A 556 9.02 11.04 -28.06
N ALA A 557 9.71 12.01 -27.53
CA ALA A 557 9.45 13.43 -27.75
C ALA A 557 9.44 13.86 -29.23
N PRO A 558 10.35 13.36 -30.12
CA PRO A 558 10.29 13.70 -31.53
C PRO A 558 9.00 13.23 -32.22
N LYS A 559 8.51 12.06 -31.87
CA LYS A 559 7.25 11.50 -32.41
C LYS A 559 6.04 12.34 -31.97
N MET A 560 6.13 12.90 -30.76
CA MET A 560 5.10 13.78 -30.20
C MET A 560 5.29 15.25 -30.54
N ARG A 561 6.31 15.59 -31.35
CA ARG A 561 6.69 16.96 -31.72
C ARG A 561 6.98 17.85 -30.52
N VAL A 562 7.61 17.29 -29.49
CA VAL A 562 8.00 18.00 -28.28
C VAL A 562 9.51 18.22 -28.26
N LYS A 563 9.93 19.44 -27.96
CA LYS A 563 11.34 19.75 -27.73
C LYS A 563 11.63 19.68 -26.23
N LEU A 564 12.51 18.81 -25.83
CA LEU A 564 12.97 18.70 -24.45
C LEU A 564 14.02 19.78 -24.15
N PRO A 565 14.05 20.35 -22.95
CA PRO A 565 15.13 21.18 -22.49
C PRO A 565 16.39 20.31 -22.24
N PRO A 566 17.59 20.91 -22.15
CA PRO A 566 18.76 20.18 -21.65
C PRO A 566 18.49 19.57 -20.29
N LYS A 567 18.93 18.34 -20.06
CA LYS A 567 18.71 17.62 -18.79
C LYS A 567 19.20 18.40 -17.58
N GLY A 568 20.35 19.08 -17.71
CA GLY A 568 20.90 19.93 -16.65
C GLY A 568 19.96 21.02 -16.15
N GLU A 569 19.12 21.58 -17.03
CA GLU A 569 18.09 22.57 -16.64
C GLU A 569 17.00 21.93 -15.75
N LEU A 570 16.57 20.70 -16.07
CA LEU A 570 15.58 19.99 -15.28
C LEU A 570 16.12 19.65 -13.89
N VAL A 571 17.36 19.18 -13.83
CA VAL A 571 18.04 18.84 -12.57
C VAL A 571 18.19 20.08 -11.68
N GLU A 572 18.61 21.20 -12.25
CA GLU A 572 18.80 22.44 -11.50
C GLU A 572 17.47 23.00 -11.00
N GLU A 573 16.42 22.95 -11.83
CA GLU A 573 15.09 23.40 -11.42
C GLU A 573 14.51 22.52 -10.31
N TYR A 574 14.68 21.21 -10.41
CA TYR A 574 14.31 20.27 -9.33
C TYR A 574 15.02 20.64 -8.02
N ARG A 575 16.34 20.86 -8.07
CA ARG A 575 17.15 21.22 -6.90
C ARG A 575 16.64 22.50 -6.24
N GLN A 576 16.38 23.54 -7.04
CA GLN A 576 15.89 24.83 -6.53
C GLN A 576 14.53 24.71 -5.85
N LEU A 577 13.58 24.02 -6.48
CA LEU A 577 12.26 23.84 -5.88
C LEU A 577 12.30 22.97 -4.62
N PHE A 578 13.18 21.96 -4.61
CA PHE A 578 13.34 21.12 -3.43
C PHE A 578 13.93 21.92 -2.25
N GLU A 579 14.99 22.68 -2.48
CA GLU A 579 15.61 23.53 -1.45
C GLU A 579 14.64 24.61 -0.94
N ASP A 580 13.90 25.26 -1.83
CA ASP A 580 12.87 26.20 -1.46
C ASP A 580 11.79 25.58 -0.57
N GLY A 581 11.39 24.34 -0.85
CA GLY A 581 10.46 23.59 -0.04
C GLY A 581 11.00 23.32 1.38
N LEU A 582 12.26 22.89 1.49
CA LEU A 582 12.91 22.64 2.78
C LEU A 582 12.99 23.87 3.68
N ASN A 583 13.19 25.06 3.08
CA ASN A 583 13.32 26.31 3.82
C ASN A 583 12.01 26.85 4.37
N ARG A 584 10.87 26.38 3.89
CA ARG A 584 9.55 26.97 4.17
C ARG A 584 8.66 26.15 5.07
N LEU A 585 8.97 24.86 5.27
CA LEU A 585 8.10 23.94 6.00
C LEU A 585 8.83 23.32 7.20
N PRO A 586 8.09 23.01 8.27
CA PRO A 586 8.65 22.23 9.36
C PRO A 586 9.06 20.87 8.80
N TRP A 587 10.31 20.57 9.00
CA TRP A 587 11.01 19.48 8.38
C TRP A 587 10.99 18.23 9.24
N TYR A 588 10.62 17.09 8.67
CA TYR A 588 10.88 15.77 9.22
C TYR A 588 10.99 14.75 8.11
N GLY A 589 12.07 13.97 8.11
CA GLY A 589 12.22 12.75 7.31
C GLY A 589 12.89 11.71 8.20
N GLU A 590 12.32 10.55 8.29
CA GLU A 590 12.85 9.42 9.06
C GLU A 590 14.28 9.05 8.62
N LEU A 591 14.61 9.32 7.37
CA LEU A 591 15.87 8.97 6.72
C LEU A 591 16.68 10.18 6.18
N GLY A 592 16.25 11.41 6.47
CA GLY A 592 16.97 12.63 6.08
C GLY A 592 16.67 13.08 4.64
N GLU A 593 15.75 14.04 4.46
CA GLU A 593 15.31 14.52 3.14
C GLU A 593 16.44 15.07 2.27
N THR A 594 17.44 15.71 2.86
CA THR A 594 18.62 16.19 2.11
C THR A 594 19.39 15.04 1.47
N PHE A 595 19.47 13.90 2.12
CA PHE A 595 20.08 12.70 1.57
C PHE A 595 19.31 12.20 0.34
N TYR A 596 17.98 12.12 0.43
CA TYR A 596 17.14 11.71 -0.71
C TYR A 596 17.18 12.68 -1.86
N ALA A 597 17.17 13.98 -1.61
CA ALA A 597 17.31 14.97 -2.65
C ALA A 597 18.61 14.80 -3.44
N ASN A 598 19.72 14.61 -2.70
CA ASN A 598 21.01 14.37 -3.30
C ASN A 598 21.03 13.06 -4.10
N ALA A 599 20.43 12.00 -3.59
CA ALA A 599 20.29 10.73 -4.30
C ALA A 599 19.46 10.89 -5.58
N CYS A 600 18.33 11.60 -5.53
CA CYS A 600 17.51 11.92 -6.69
C CYS A 600 18.27 12.77 -7.73
N ILE A 601 18.99 13.79 -7.28
CA ILE A 601 19.82 14.64 -8.16
C ILE A 601 20.91 13.81 -8.83
N GLN A 602 21.63 12.99 -8.09
CA GLN A 602 22.67 12.12 -8.64
C GLN A 602 22.08 11.11 -9.61
N HIS A 603 20.95 10.50 -9.28
CA HIS A 603 20.25 9.61 -10.18
C HIS A 603 19.91 10.28 -11.52
N MET A 604 19.26 11.45 -11.51
CA MET A 604 18.95 12.20 -12.72
C MET A 604 20.20 12.56 -13.53
N ARG A 605 21.31 12.93 -12.88
CA ARG A 605 22.57 13.26 -13.55
C ARG A 605 23.16 12.09 -14.30
N HIS A 606 22.99 10.86 -13.80
CA HIS A 606 23.53 9.65 -14.41
C HIS A 606 22.69 9.09 -15.55
N ILE A 607 21.43 9.51 -15.70
CA ILE A 607 20.61 9.10 -16.85
C ILE A 607 21.24 9.62 -18.16
N PRO A 608 21.37 8.78 -19.19
CA PRO A 608 21.94 9.21 -20.50
C PRO A 608 21.12 10.33 -21.15
N GLU A 609 21.81 11.23 -21.85
CA GLU A 609 21.17 12.26 -22.68
C GLU A 609 20.94 11.80 -24.13
N THR A 610 21.03 10.51 -24.35
CA THR A 610 20.76 9.86 -25.64
C THR A 610 19.47 9.09 -25.58
N ALA A 611 18.73 9.11 -26.71
CA ALA A 611 17.48 8.35 -26.78
C ALA A 611 17.70 6.86 -26.50
N SER A 612 16.96 6.32 -25.57
CA SER A 612 16.90 4.88 -25.36
C SER A 612 15.98 4.28 -26.43
N SER A 613 16.56 3.64 -27.44
CA SER A 613 15.82 2.97 -28.50
C SER A 613 15.73 1.46 -28.23
N GLU A 614 14.60 0.86 -28.61
CA GLU A 614 14.56 -0.60 -28.79
C GLU A 614 15.58 -0.98 -29.85
N PRO A 615 16.44 -1.99 -29.60
CA PRO A 615 17.40 -2.44 -30.61
C PRO A 615 16.69 -2.94 -31.87
N ALA A 616 17.11 -2.45 -33.02
CA ALA A 616 16.66 -3.00 -34.30
C ALA A 616 17.14 -4.45 -34.44
N GLY A 617 16.28 -5.35 -34.95
CA GLY A 617 16.67 -6.73 -35.16
C GLY A 617 16.82 -7.55 -33.87
N LYS A 618 16.11 -7.18 -32.80
CA LYS A 618 16.07 -7.91 -31.54
C LYS A 618 15.66 -9.38 -31.81
N PRO A 619 16.41 -10.38 -31.28
CA PRO A 619 16.07 -11.77 -31.50
C PRO A 619 14.69 -12.13 -30.85
N ALA A 620 14.09 -13.21 -31.32
CA ALA A 620 12.82 -13.71 -30.75
C ALA A 620 12.97 -14.03 -29.26
N PHE A 621 14.12 -14.55 -28.88
CA PHE A 621 14.46 -14.82 -27.48
C PHE A 621 15.96 -14.81 -27.24
N VAL A 622 16.35 -14.69 -25.98
CA VAL A 622 17.71 -14.91 -25.47
C VAL A 622 17.60 -15.84 -24.27
N ARG A 623 18.25 -17.01 -24.36
CA ARG A 623 18.31 -17.96 -23.24
C ARG A 623 19.62 -17.79 -22.49
N VAL A 624 19.57 -17.83 -21.18
CA VAL A 624 20.71 -17.82 -20.26
C VAL A 624 20.66 -19.12 -19.46
N SER A 625 21.61 -19.98 -19.69
CA SER A 625 21.73 -21.27 -18.98
C SER A 625 22.25 -21.06 -17.56
N ALA A 626 22.08 -22.08 -16.70
CA ALA A 626 22.62 -22.04 -15.33
C ALA A 626 24.15 -21.79 -15.29
N GLU A 627 24.89 -22.18 -16.32
CA GLU A 627 26.33 -21.98 -16.41
C GLU A 627 26.71 -20.53 -16.63
N GLU A 628 25.82 -19.75 -17.25
CA GLU A 628 25.99 -18.31 -17.52
C GLU A 628 25.45 -17.43 -16.38
N LEU A 629 24.73 -18.00 -15.42
CA LEU A 629 24.21 -17.26 -14.27
C LEU A 629 25.34 -17.01 -13.28
N ASP A 630 25.63 -15.76 -13.01
CA ASP A 630 26.50 -15.34 -11.92
C ASP A 630 25.75 -15.40 -10.57
N GLY A 631 26.45 -15.32 -9.45
CA GLY A 631 25.76 -15.33 -8.16
C GLY A 631 26.65 -15.10 -6.95
N GLY A 632 25.99 -14.99 -5.78
CA GLY A 632 26.63 -14.80 -4.50
C GLY A 632 27.27 -16.07 -3.92
N GLU A 633 27.79 -15.98 -2.69
CA GLU A 633 28.54 -17.03 -1.98
C GLU A 633 27.74 -18.33 -1.73
N ARG A 634 26.41 -18.29 -1.84
CA ARG A 634 25.49 -19.42 -1.62
C ARG A 634 24.89 -19.98 -2.90
N ARG A 635 25.59 -19.82 -3.97
CA ARG A 635 25.29 -20.38 -5.28
C ARG A 635 26.16 -21.59 -5.52
N GLU A 636 25.57 -22.72 -5.88
CA GLU A 636 26.29 -23.93 -6.28
C GLU A 636 25.81 -24.39 -7.66
N LEU A 637 26.69 -24.52 -8.61
CA LEU A 637 26.38 -25.10 -9.92
C LEU A 637 26.33 -26.61 -9.79
N LYS A 638 25.18 -27.20 -10.07
CA LYS A 638 24.91 -28.64 -10.04
C LYS A 638 24.45 -29.14 -11.40
N ARG A 639 24.39 -30.47 -11.53
CA ARG A 639 23.90 -31.14 -12.73
C ARG A 639 22.91 -32.23 -12.38
N GLU A 640 21.89 -32.36 -13.24
CA GLU A 640 20.97 -33.49 -13.25
C GLU A 640 21.70 -34.78 -13.70
N ALA A 641 21.03 -35.93 -13.54
CA ALA A 641 21.56 -37.22 -14.01
C ALA A 641 21.79 -37.26 -15.52
N ASP A 642 21.07 -36.46 -16.31
CA ASP A 642 21.25 -36.34 -17.75
C ASP A 642 22.31 -35.27 -18.15
N GLY A 643 23.01 -34.70 -17.16
CA GLY A 643 24.04 -33.70 -17.37
C GLY A 643 23.53 -32.25 -17.46
N THR A 644 22.20 -32.00 -17.44
CA THR A 644 21.62 -30.66 -17.51
C THR A 644 22.04 -29.81 -16.31
N PRO A 645 22.65 -28.63 -16.52
CA PRO A 645 23.11 -27.80 -15.42
C PRO A 645 21.95 -27.04 -14.75
N PHE A 646 22.09 -26.79 -13.46
CA PHE A 646 21.24 -25.87 -12.68
C PHE A 646 22.03 -25.22 -11.54
N VAL A 647 21.60 -24.04 -11.14
CA VAL A 647 22.14 -23.35 -9.96
C VAL A 647 21.26 -23.70 -8.78
N ARG A 648 21.85 -24.19 -7.70
CA ARG A 648 21.21 -24.35 -6.40
C ARG A 648 21.48 -23.13 -5.53
N LEU A 649 20.43 -22.53 -5.05
CA LEU A 649 20.44 -21.47 -4.06
C LEU A 649 20.06 -22.05 -2.70
N ASP A 650 20.95 -21.93 -1.72
CA ASP A 650 20.77 -22.43 -0.35
C ASP A 650 20.44 -21.27 0.60
N PRO A 651 19.17 -21.05 0.95
CA PRO A 651 18.76 -19.99 1.85
C PRO A 651 19.01 -20.41 3.30
N LYS A 652 20.24 -20.43 3.77
CA LYS A 652 20.50 -20.64 5.20
C LYS A 652 19.97 -19.51 6.06
N PRO A 653 19.49 -19.79 7.30
CA PRO A 653 19.12 -18.77 8.25
C PRO A 653 20.27 -17.79 8.48
N ARG A 654 19.99 -16.52 8.58
CA ARG A 654 20.99 -15.47 8.77
C ARG A 654 21.78 -15.65 10.05
N GLY A 655 23.09 -15.50 9.94
CA GLY A 655 23.95 -15.22 11.09
C GLY A 655 23.88 -13.75 11.50
N THR A 656 24.37 -13.47 12.67
CA THR A 656 24.19 -12.34 13.58
C THR A 656 24.76 -11.00 13.17
N GLU A 657 24.95 -10.66 11.91
CA GLU A 657 25.64 -9.44 11.50
C GLU A 657 24.69 -8.25 11.25
N GLY A 658 24.70 -7.32 12.20
CA GLY A 658 24.48 -5.89 12.03
C GLY A 658 23.06 -5.40 11.73
N ARG A 659 22.58 -4.45 12.57
CA ARG A 659 21.42 -3.59 12.29
C ARG A 659 21.51 -2.98 10.90
N GLY A 660 20.43 -2.97 10.15
CA GLY A 660 20.30 -2.35 8.83
C GLY A 660 20.45 -3.31 7.65
N LYS A 661 20.81 -4.58 7.87
CA LYS A 661 20.89 -5.62 6.82
C LYS A 661 19.71 -6.59 6.83
N LEU A 662 18.59 -6.18 7.38
CA LEU A 662 17.39 -7.02 7.54
C LEU A 662 16.73 -7.33 6.20
N TYR A 663 16.87 -6.44 5.27
CA TYR A 663 16.28 -6.53 3.96
C TYR A 663 17.39 -6.77 2.96
N MET A 664 17.47 -7.98 2.46
CA MET A 664 18.21 -8.28 1.26
C MET A 664 19.71 -7.95 1.32
N ASP A 665 20.45 -8.81 2.01
CA ASP A 665 21.86 -8.93 1.68
C ASP A 665 21.92 -9.75 0.36
N PRO A 666 22.08 -9.09 -0.79
CA PRO A 666 22.13 -9.76 -2.08
C PRO A 666 23.32 -10.71 -2.23
N SER A 667 24.19 -10.76 -1.24
CA SER A 667 25.44 -11.55 -1.32
C SER A 667 25.27 -13.05 -1.07
N LYS A 668 24.06 -13.59 -0.73
CA LYS A 668 24.06 -14.92 -0.11
C LYS A 668 23.24 -16.03 -0.78
N ALA A 669 22.09 -15.79 -1.37
CA ALA A 669 21.28 -16.82 -2.06
C ALA A 669 20.64 -16.27 -3.33
N GLU A 670 21.46 -15.89 -4.27
CA GLU A 670 21.04 -15.25 -5.50
C GLU A 670 21.81 -15.78 -6.71
N CYS A 671 21.19 -15.76 -7.85
CA CYS A 671 21.85 -15.91 -9.14
C CYS A 671 21.21 -15.00 -10.18
N GLY A 672 21.96 -14.60 -11.17
CA GLY A 672 21.45 -13.72 -12.20
C GLY A 672 22.40 -13.47 -13.32
N VAL A 673 22.07 -12.49 -14.14
CA VAL A 673 22.87 -12.11 -15.30
C VAL A 673 22.92 -10.61 -15.47
N THR A 674 24.04 -10.12 -15.93
CA THR A 674 24.18 -8.73 -16.39
C THR A 674 23.78 -8.64 -17.87
N ALA A 675 22.84 -7.76 -18.20
CA ALA A 675 22.38 -7.57 -19.56
C ALA A 675 23.47 -6.88 -20.39
N GLY A 676 24.02 -7.59 -21.37
CA GLY A 676 24.84 -7.01 -22.44
C GLY A 676 23.96 -6.34 -23.50
N ALA A 677 24.60 -5.83 -24.55
CA ALA A 677 23.93 -5.16 -25.67
C ALA A 677 22.79 -6.00 -26.31
N ALA A 678 22.95 -7.31 -26.40
CA ALA A 678 21.96 -8.23 -26.95
C ALA A 678 20.69 -8.37 -26.09
N ARG A 679 20.75 -7.99 -24.79
CA ARG A 679 19.63 -8.05 -23.86
C ARG A 679 19.04 -6.67 -23.54
N LYS A 680 19.50 -5.63 -24.21
CA LYS A 680 18.90 -4.29 -24.11
C LYS A 680 17.49 -4.30 -24.72
N GLY A 681 16.57 -3.49 -24.16
CA GLY A 681 15.20 -3.35 -24.65
C GLY A 681 14.18 -4.07 -23.77
N THR A 682 12.93 -4.13 -24.21
CA THR A 682 11.82 -4.67 -23.45
C THR A 682 11.69 -6.18 -23.68
N TRP A 683 11.57 -6.96 -22.59
CA TRP A 683 11.50 -8.41 -22.61
C TRP A 683 10.45 -8.94 -21.67
N TYR A 684 9.78 -10.03 -22.03
CA TYR A 684 9.21 -10.94 -21.05
C TYR A 684 10.33 -11.79 -20.47
N ILE A 685 10.41 -11.87 -19.14
CA ILE A 685 11.40 -12.68 -18.44
C ILE A 685 10.74 -13.94 -17.90
N PHE A 686 11.29 -15.09 -18.25
CA PHE A 686 10.86 -16.39 -17.75
C PHE A 686 12.00 -17.04 -16.96
N GLY A 687 11.65 -17.70 -15.86
CA GLY A 687 12.60 -18.52 -15.10
C GLY A 687 12.09 -19.95 -14.96
N THR A 688 12.96 -20.92 -15.24
CA THR A 688 12.67 -22.32 -14.99
C THR A 688 13.30 -22.71 -13.66
N VAL A 689 12.44 -23.00 -12.68
CA VAL A 689 12.83 -23.19 -11.29
C VAL A 689 12.16 -24.42 -10.68
N ARG A 690 12.75 -24.96 -9.62
CA ARG A 690 12.12 -25.89 -8.68
C ARG A 690 12.55 -25.56 -7.25
N SER A 691 11.85 -26.09 -6.26
CA SER A 691 12.17 -25.89 -4.86
C SER A 691 12.12 -27.20 -4.10
N GLU A 692 13.06 -27.41 -3.21
CA GLU A 692 13.00 -28.46 -2.19
C GLU A 692 12.50 -27.85 -0.88
N THR A 693 11.40 -28.36 -0.37
CA THR A 693 10.84 -27.98 0.92
C THR A 693 10.75 -29.20 1.81
N PRO A 694 10.98 -29.09 3.14
CA PRO A 694 10.68 -30.18 4.06
C PRO A 694 9.22 -30.60 3.89
N ALA A 695 8.95 -31.87 4.00
CA ALA A 695 7.74 -32.56 3.55
C ALA A 695 6.43 -32.19 4.27
N VAL A 696 6.22 -31.00 4.82
CA VAL A 696 5.26 -30.79 5.91
C VAL A 696 4.03 -29.95 5.59
N SER A 697 3.96 -29.15 4.54
CA SER A 697 2.67 -28.47 4.31
C SER A 697 2.36 -28.21 2.85
N GLU A 698 1.10 -28.41 2.46
CA GLU A 698 0.54 -28.00 1.17
C GLU A 698 0.54 -26.46 1.00
N GLU A 699 0.78 -25.71 2.06
CA GLU A 699 0.75 -24.25 2.14
C GLU A 699 2.15 -23.60 2.17
N ALA A 700 3.24 -24.35 2.23
CA ALA A 700 4.57 -23.78 2.17
C ALA A 700 4.83 -23.20 0.78
N ALA A 701 4.76 -21.89 0.66
CA ALA A 701 5.11 -21.17 -0.54
C ALA A 701 6.60 -20.81 -0.50
N ALA A 702 7.34 -21.19 -1.54
CA ALA A 702 8.65 -20.63 -1.75
C ALA A 702 8.49 -19.19 -2.25
N TYR A 703 9.28 -18.29 -1.68
CA TYR A 703 9.34 -16.92 -2.12
C TYR A 703 10.51 -16.77 -3.10
N LEU A 704 10.21 -16.38 -4.32
CA LEU A 704 11.18 -16.07 -5.34
C LEU A 704 11.03 -14.60 -5.72
N GLY A 705 12.06 -13.79 -5.50
CA GLY A 705 12.12 -12.41 -5.94
C GLY A 705 12.90 -12.28 -7.23
N LEU A 706 12.35 -11.59 -8.22
CA LEU A 706 13.11 -11.08 -9.35
C LEU A 706 13.48 -9.64 -9.05
N TYR A 707 14.77 -9.35 -9.08
CA TYR A 707 15.32 -8.02 -8.86
C TYR A 707 15.97 -7.51 -10.13
N LEU A 708 15.58 -6.32 -10.52
CA LEU A 708 16.14 -5.62 -11.66
C LEU A 708 16.96 -4.44 -11.14
N PHE A 709 18.23 -4.38 -11.54
CA PHE A 709 19.14 -3.32 -11.18
C PHE A 709 19.53 -2.56 -12.44
N ARG A 710 19.25 -1.28 -12.47
CA ARG A 710 19.71 -0.42 -13.56
C ARG A 710 21.16 0.02 -13.34
N PRO A 711 21.94 0.19 -14.40
CA PRO A 711 23.36 0.54 -14.27
C PRO A 711 23.61 1.95 -13.73
N TYR A 712 22.58 2.76 -13.59
CA TYR A 712 22.67 4.17 -13.22
C TYR A 712 22.31 4.46 -11.76
N VAL A 713 21.88 3.46 -11.01
CA VAL A 713 21.60 3.65 -9.59
C VAL A 713 22.91 3.64 -8.84
N LEU A 714 23.27 4.79 -8.29
CA LEU A 714 24.46 4.92 -7.47
C LEU A 714 24.23 4.24 -6.11
N ASP A 715 25.14 3.34 -5.79
CA ASP A 715 25.29 2.80 -4.46
C ASP A 715 25.81 3.89 -3.51
N THR A 716 24.92 4.73 -3.00
CA THR A 716 25.27 5.74 -2.01
C THR A 716 24.58 5.44 -0.69
N HIS A 717 25.04 4.41 0.01
CA HIS A 717 24.70 4.10 1.40
C HIS A 717 23.35 3.42 1.67
N THR A 718 22.48 3.25 0.72
CA THR A 718 21.39 2.30 0.84
C THR A 718 21.84 1.00 0.19
N ASN A 719 21.81 -0.09 0.95
CA ASN A 719 22.14 -1.44 0.46
C ASN A 719 21.08 -1.97 -0.56
N PHE A 720 20.41 -1.09 -1.29
CA PHE A 720 19.27 -1.43 -2.15
C PHE A 720 19.29 -0.69 -3.49
N PRO A 721 20.21 -1.05 -4.38
CA PRO A 721 20.29 -0.45 -5.71
C PRO A 721 19.35 -1.14 -6.71
N HIS A 722 18.13 -1.51 -6.35
CA HIS A 722 17.20 -2.15 -7.26
C HIS A 722 16.11 -1.17 -7.71
N ASP A 723 15.81 -1.21 -8.98
CA ASP A 723 14.80 -0.38 -9.61
C ASP A 723 13.41 -1.01 -9.58
N GLU A 724 13.36 -2.33 -9.66
CA GLU A 724 12.14 -3.08 -9.75
C GLU A 724 12.28 -4.40 -9.00
N VAL A 725 11.34 -4.69 -8.11
CA VAL A 725 11.25 -5.96 -7.38
C VAL A 725 9.93 -6.61 -7.72
N VAL A 726 10.01 -7.80 -8.27
CA VAL A 726 8.85 -8.64 -8.46
C VAL A 726 8.92 -9.80 -7.50
N ASN A 727 7.97 -9.86 -6.61
CA ASN A 727 7.84 -10.95 -5.68
C ASN A 727 6.89 -11.99 -6.26
N MET A 728 7.41 -13.17 -6.55
CA MET A 728 6.61 -14.30 -6.96
C MET A 728 6.48 -15.27 -5.81
N TYR A 729 5.25 -15.58 -5.44
CA TYR A 729 4.99 -16.73 -4.58
C TYR A 729 4.82 -17.98 -5.46
N ILE A 730 5.64 -18.96 -5.21
CA ILE A 730 5.54 -20.24 -5.87
C ILE A 730 4.71 -21.14 -4.96
N PRO A 731 3.48 -21.53 -5.37
CA PRO A 731 2.59 -22.27 -4.50
C PRO A 731 3.08 -23.69 -4.22
N GLY A 732 2.82 -24.13 -3.00
CA GLY A 732 2.71 -25.45 -2.43
C GLY A 732 3.62 -26.61 -2.84
N ALA A 733 3.99 -27.34 -1.82
CA ALA A 733 5.09 -28.28 -1.69
C ALA A 733 5.19 -29.46 -2.66
N LYS A 734 4.12 -30.13 -3.03
CA LYS A 734 4.21 -31.35 -3.84
C LYS A 734 4.60 -31.11 -5.28
N ASP A 735 4.17 -30.00 -5.85
CA ASP A 735 4.37 -29.72 -7.27
C ASP A 735 5.67 -28.98 -7.57
N MET A 736 6.31 -28.41 -6.55
CA MET A 736 7.54 -27.62 -6.69
C MET A 736 8.81 -28.44 -6.83
N ARG A 737 8.79 -29.72 -6.55
CA ARG A 737 9.93 -30.63 -6.78
C ARG A 737 10.22 -30.88 -8.27
N ASN A 738 9.26 -30.53 -9.12
CA ASN A 738 9.41 -30.63 -10.57
C ASN A 738 9.80 -29.26 -11.15
N TRP A 739 10.59 -29.30 -12.21
CA TRP A 739 10.93 -28.12 -12.98
C TRP A 739 9.69 -27.45 -13.57
N ARG A 740 9.53 -26.17 -13.31
CA ARG A 740 8.43 -25.35 -13.86
C ARG A 740 8.97 -24.04 -14.37
N THR A 741 8.40 -23.57 -15.47
CA THR A 741 8.70 -22.27 -16.07
C THR A 741 7.64 -21.27 -15.67
N TYR A 742 8.08 -20.17 -15.07
CA TYR A 742 7.23 -19.07 -14.65
C TYR A 742 7.54 -17.84 -15.48
N CYS A 743 6.50 -17.10 -15.89
CA CYS A 743 6.67 -15.74 -16.40
C CYS A 743 6.85 -14.80 -15.22
N MET A 744 7.98 -14.13 -15.17
CA MET A 744 8.36 -13.21 -14.11
C MET A 744 7.95 -11.76 -14.42
N GLY A 745 7.36 -11.49 -15.59
CA GLY A 745 6.87 -10.20 -16.01
C GLY A 745 7.52 -9.67 -17.29
N LYS A 746 7.14 -8.42 -17.62
CA LYS A 746 7.61 -7.71 -18.83
C LYS A 746 8.37 -6.45 -18.40
N TYR A 747 9.67 -6.39 -18.70
CA TYR A 747 10.55 -5.34 -18.22
C TYR A 747 11.41 -4.79 -19.32
N ARG A 748 11.81 -3.53 -19.16
CA ARG A 748 12.78 -2.88 -19.99
C ARG A 748 14.17 -2.98 -19.36
N LEU A 749 15.10 -3.54 -20.10
CA LEU A 749 16.49 -3.69 -19.70
C LEU A 749 17.36 -2.68 -20.43
N TYR A 750 18.31 -2.12 -19.72
CA TYR A 750 19.37 -1.27 -20.24
C TYR A 750 20.67 -2.09 -20.37
N GLU A 751 21.57 -1.64 -21.16
CA GLU A 751 22.92 -2.23 -21.17
C GLU A 751 23.51 -2.14 -19.77
N LYS A 752 24.04 -3.25 -19.26
CA LYS A 752 24.52 -3.45 -17.88
C LYS A 752 23.42 -3.52 -16.80
N SER A 753 22.13 -3.53 -17.14
CA SER A 753 21.11 -3.93 -16.17
C SER A 753 21.42 -5.31 -15.62
N ARG A 754 21.25 -5.49 -14.31
CA ARG A 754 21.38 -6.81 -13.68
C ARG A 754 19.99 -7.38 -13.44
N VAL A 755 19.79 -8.61 -13.83
CA VAL A 755 18.56 -9.37 -13.61
C VAL A 755 18.90 -10.51 -12.67
N TRP A 756 18.38 -10.45 -11.45
CA TRP A 756 18.75 -11.38 -10.39
C TRP A 756 17.54 -12.08 -9.82
N VAL A 757 17.68 -13.39 -9.62
CA VAL A 757 16.70 -14.23 -8.94
C VAL A 757 17.21 -14.47 -7.52
N MET A 758 16.41 -14.12 -6.54
CA MET A 758 16.75 -14.26 -5.13
C MET A 758 15.75 -15.15 -4.42
N CYS A 759 16.25 -15.97 -3.51
CA CYS A 759 15.43 -16.81 -2.68
C CYS A 759 15.13 -16.11 -1.36
N GLY A 760 13.84 -15.84 -1.08
CA GLY A 760 13.42 -15.21 0.17
C GLY A 760 13.40 -16.18 1.35
N ILE A 761 13.69 -15.65 2.55
CA ILE A 761 13.93 -16.41 3.78
C ILE A 761 12.64 -16.73 4.56
N ILE A 762 11.48 -16.41 4.03
CA ILE A 762 10.23 -16.30 4.81
C ILE A 762 9.60 -17.64 5.18
N ASN A 763 9.90 -18.71 4.41
CA ASN A 763 9.40 -20.05 4.69
C ASN A 763 10.56 -21.06 4.68
N PRO A 764 10.44 -22.20 5.35
CA PRO A 764 11.48 -23.22 5.39
C PRO A 764 11.60 -23.91 4.03
N VAL A 765 12.27 -23.24 3.11
CA VAL A 765 12.70 -23.79 1.83
C VAL A 765 14.12 -24.29 2.03
N GLU A 766 14.37 -25.58 1.77
CA GLU A 766 15.70 -26.15 1.88
C GLU A 766 16.61 -25.64 0.76
N SER A 767 16.06 -25.53 -0.45
CA SER A 767 16.76 -24.93 -1.59
C SER A 767 15.81 -24.47 -2.69
N VAL A 768 16.29 -23.54 -3.49
CA VAL A 768 15.69 -23.19 -4.78
C VAL A 768 16.69 -23.47 -5.89
N ASP A 769 16.29 -24.25 -6.85
CA ASP A 769 17.10 -24.58 -8.03
C ASP A 769 16.62 -23.74 -9.22
N VAL A 770 17.56 -23.13 -9.94
CA VAL A 770 17.30 -22.31 -11.14
C VAL A 770 18.04 -22.95 -12.32
N ARG A 771 17.29 -23.36 -13.35
CA ARG A 771 17.86 -23.98 -14.55
C ARG A 771 18.29 -22.95 -15.59
N GLU A 772 17.46 -21.93 -15.77
CA GLU A 772 17.66 -20.92 -16.80
C GLU A 772 16.81 -19.69 -16.60
N LEU A 773 17.22 -18.60 -17.23
CA LEU A 773 16.38 -17.44 -17.50
C LEU A 773 16.21 -17.29 -19.01
N VAL A 774 14.98 -17.00 -19.45
CA VAL A 774 14.67 -16.79 -20.86
C VAL A 774 14.03 -15.43 -21.06
N PHE A 775 14.63 -14.62 -21.91
CA PHE A 775 14.15 -13.31 -22.29
C PHE A 775 13.43 -13.45 -23.63
N VAL A 776 12.11 -13.27 -23.64
CA VAL A 776 11.28 -13.43 -24.83
C VAL A 776 10.85 -12.06 -25.34
N ASN A 777 11.06 -11.81 -26.62
CA ASN A 777 10.66 -10.56 -27.27
C ASN A 777 9.13 -10.40 -27.21
N PRO A 778 8.60 -9.28 -26.69
CA PRO A 778 7.17 -9.03 -26.68
C PRO A 778 6.48 -9.15 -28.04
N ASP A 779 7.17 -8.76 -29.12
CA ASP A 779 6.63 -8.88 -30.48
C ASP A 779 6.37 -10.33 -30.90
N CYS A 780 7.07 -11.30 -30.28
CA CYS A 780 6.87 -12.72 -30.50
C CYS A 780 5.84 -13.31 -29.56
N PHE A 781 5.76 -12.79 -28.32
CA PHE A 781 4.83 -13.29 -27.31
C PHE A 781 3.41 -12.72 -27.50
N ASP A 782 3.29 -11.43 -27.80
CA ASP A 782 2.01 -10.71 -27.95
C ASP A 782 1.57 -10.57 -29.43
N ASP A 783 2.15 -11.32 -30.36
CA ASP A 783 1.80 -11.23 -31.80
C ASP A 783 0.45 -11.85 -32.12
N GLU A 784 -0.61 -11.08 -31.96
CA GLU A 784 -1.99 -11.48 -32.28
C GLU A 784 -2.19 -11.90 -33.74
N LYS A 785 -1.32 -11.47 -34.65
CA LYS A 785 -1.43 -11.77 -36.07
C LYS A 785 -0.84 -13.13 -36.42
N ASN A 786 -0.02 -13.68 -35.55
CA ASN A 786 0.63 -14.97 -35.77
C ASN A 786 -0.27 -16.12 -35.31
N ALA A 787 -1.12 -16.57 -36.22
CA ALA A 787 -2.04 -17.67 -35.92
C ALA A 787 -1.37 -19.02 -35.60
N GLN A 788 -0.06 -19.15 -35.78
CA GLN A 788 0.69 -20.37 -35.41
C GLN A 788 1.07 -20.36 -33.91
N THR A 789 1.35 -19.21 -33.38
CA THR A 789 1.89 -19.05 -32.01
C THR A 789 0.90 -18.41 -31.05
N PHE A 790 -0.22 -17.87 -31.53
CA PHE A 790 -1.18 -17.13 -30.74
C PHE A 790 -2.61 -17.59 -30.95
N ALA A 791 -3.33 -17.88 -29.87
CA ALA A 791 -4.75 -18.14 -29.87
C ALA A 791 -5.46 -17.10 -28.98
N GLY A 792 -6.11 -16.13 -29.60
CA GLY A 792 -6.80 -15.06 -28.89
C GLY A 792 -8.27 -15.35 -28.58
N ALA A 793 -9.00 -14.37 -28.10
CA ALA A 793 -10.40 -14.48 -27.69
C ALA A 793 -11.34 -14.98 -28.79
N GLY A 794 -10.99 -14.85 -30.09
CA GLY A 794 -11.74 -15.41 -31.20
C GLY A 794 -11.78 -16.94 -31.25
N GLN A 795 -10.81 -17.61 -30.65
CA GLN A 795 -10.71 -19.08 -30.56
C GLN A 795 -11.23 -19.64 -29.24
N VAL A 796 -11.61 -18.77 -28.31
CA VAL A 796 -12.13 -19.15 -26.99
C VAL A 796 -13.66 -19.16 -27.02
N ARG A 797 -14.25 -20.17 -26.43
CA ARG A 797 -15.69 -20.29 -26.18
C ARG A 797 -15.94 -20.41 -24.67
N ALA A 798 -16.99 -19.77 -24.21
CA ALA A 798 -17.41 -19.85 -22.82
C ALA A 798 -18.60 -20.80 -22.67
N SER A 799 -18.72 -21.45 -21.52
CA SER A 799 -19.93 -22.09 -21.07
C SER A 799 -21.08 -21.08 -20.91
N LYS A 800 -22.28 -21.56 -20.56
CA LYS A 800 -23.48 -20.72 -20.42
C LYS A 800 -23.24 -19.56 -19.45
N GLY A 801 -23.60 -18.34 -19.85
CA GLY A 801 -23.45 -17.12 -19.06
C GLY A 801 -22.12 -16.38 -19.28
N GLY A 802 -21.18 -16.99 -20.01
CA GLY A 802 -19.91 -16.30 -20.29
C GLY A 802 -20.09 -15.13 -21.28
N ARG A 803 -19.25 -14.12 -21.10
CA ARG A 803 -19.28 -12.88 -21.90
C ARG A 803 -17.90 -12.56 -22.45
N GLN A 804 -17.86 -11.99 -23.66
CA GLN A 804 -16.62 -11.44 -24.19
C GLN A 804 -16.56 -9.96 -23.83
N LEU A 805 -15.47 -9.56 -23.21
CA LEU A 805 -15.17 -8.19 -22.82
C LEU A 805 -13.92 -7.69 -23.55
N THR A 806 -13.74 -6.38 -23.53
CA THR A 806 -12.55 -5.71 -24.04
C THR A 806 -11.87 -5.04 -22.86
N ASP A 807 -10.59 -5.29 -22.68
CA ASP A 807 -9.81 -4.61 -21.66
C ASP A 807 -9.80 -3.10 -21.93
N GLY A 808 -10.08 -2.32 -20.90
CA GLY A 808 -10.24 -0.86 -21.01
C GLY A 808 -8.97 -0.16 -21.50
N PHE A 809 -7.81 -0.75 -21.27
CA PHE A 809 -6.51 -0.12 -21.48
C PHE A 809 -5.83 -0.56 -22.77
N ASP A 810 -5.52 -1.83 -22.93
CA ASP A 810 -4.78 -2.34 -24.08
C ASP A 810 -5.70 -2.78 -25.25
N LYS A 811 -7.02 -2.66 -25.05
CA LYS A 811 -8.06 -2.98 -26.04
C LYS A 811 -8.10 -4.45 -26.46
N PHE A 812 -7.39 -5.34 -25.78
CA PHE A 812 -7.47 -6.77 -25.99
C PHE A 812 -8.83 -7.32 -25.57
N ARG A 813 -9.35 -8.26 -26.36
CA ARG A 813 -10.57 -8.99 -26.00
C ARG A 813 -10.25 -10.22 -25.15
N TYR A 814 -11.11 -10.51 -24.19
CA TYR A 814 -11.04 -11.69 -23.36
C TYR A 814 -12.43 -12.23 -23.03
N TRP A 815 -12.50 -13.47 -22.59
CA TRP A 815 -13.73 -14.09 -22.12
C TRP A 815 -13.73 -14.12 -20.58
N THR A 816 -14.89 -13.86 -20.00
CA THR A 816 -15.13 -13.90 -18.55
C THR A 816 -16.32 -14.79 -18.23
N LEU A 817 -16.22 -15.50 -17.11
CA LEU A 817 -17.33 -16.07 -16.36
C LEU A 817 -17.41 -15.29 -15.04
N ASP A 818 -18.50 -14.55 -14.83
CA ASP A 818 -18.77 -13.88 -13.57
C ASP A 818 -19.37 -14.86 -12.52
N GLU A 819 -19.59 -14.37 -11.31
CA GLU A 819 -20.08 -15.21 -10.21
C GLU A 819 -21.38 -15.94 -10.57
N ALA A 820 -22.30 -15.30 -11.28
CA ALA A 820 -23.53 -15.92 -11.74
C ALA A 820 -23.29 -17.05 -12.77
N ALA A 821 -22.36 -16.84 -13.71
CA ALA A 821 -21.99 -17.86 -14.69
C ALA A 821 -21.26 -19.06 -14.05
N LEU A 822 -20.49 -18.82 -13.01
CA LEU A 822 -19.75 -19.85 -12.26
C LEU A 822 -20.65 -20.79 -11.46
N THR A 823 -21.92 -20.44 -11.20
CA THR A 823 -22.90 -21.32 -10.56
C THR A 823 -23.55 -22.34 -11.52
N ASN A 824 -23.32 -22.23 -12.82
CA ASN A 824 -23.85 -23.18 -13.80
C ASN A 824 -23.16 -24.55 -13.70
N ALA A 825 -23.79 -25.56 -14.29
CA ALA A 825 -23.17 -26.88 -14.43
C ALA A 825 -21.94 -26.80 -15.34
N SER A 826 -20.76 -27.20 -14.84
CA SER A 826 -19.50 -27.26 -15.60
C SER A 826 -19.06 -25.91 -16.22
N PRO A 827 -18.88 -24.85 -15.41
CA PRO A 827 -18.41 -23.57 -15.91
C PRO A 827 -17.00 -23.72 -16.47
N SER A 828 -16.77 -23.22 -17.70
CA SER A 828 -15.47 -23.34 -18.37
C SER A 828 -15.28 -22.33 -19.49
N LEU A 829 -14.00 -21.99 -19.74
CA LEU A 829 -13.55 -21.25 -20.92
C LEU A 829 -12.64 -22.19 -21.72
N VAL A 830 -13.00 -22.43 -22.98
CA VAL A 830 -12.36 -23.44 -23.83
C VAL A 830 -11.74 -22.79 -25.06
N CYS A 831 -10.42 -22.93 -25.20
CA CYS A 831 -9.68 -22.58 -26.42
C CYS A 831 -9.47 -23.84 -27.26
N THR A 832 -9.82 -23.80 -28.55
CA THR A 832 -9.64 -24.92 -29.49
C THR A 832 -8.50 -24.63 -30.44
N PHE A 833 -7.51 -25.53 -30.53
CA PHE A 833 -6.37 -25.38 -31.42
C PHE A 833 -6.71 -25.76 -32.87
N THR A 834 -6.19 -24.95 -33.78
CA THR A 834 -6.37 -25.11 -35.23
C THR A 834 -5.26 -25.94 -35.83
N LYS A 835 -5.40 -26.30 -37.10
CA LYS A 835 -4.36 -27.02 -37.89
C LYS A 835 -3.07 -26.18 -38.00
N GLN A 836 -3.17 -24.87 -38.03
CA GLN A 836 -2.00 -23.98 -38.12
C GLN A 836 -1.16 -23.98 -36.83
N GLN A 837 -1.77 -24.31 -35.68
CA GLN A 837 -1.13 -24.40 -34.38
C GLN A 837 -0.57 -25.78 -34.03
N ALA A 838 -0.68 -26.72 -34.93
CA ALA A 838 -0.20 -28.11 -34.73
C ALA A 838 1.33 -28.16 -34.73
N GLN A 839 1.94 -28.24 -33.58
CA GLN A 839 3.39 -28.23 -33.36
C GLN A 839 3.76 -28.71 -31.95
N ALA A 840 5.02 -29.02 -31.76
CA ALA A 840 5.59 -29.12 -30.40
C ALA A 840 5.88 -27.70 -29.89
N ALA A 841 5.34 -27.34 -28.75
CA ALA A 841 5.50 -25.99 -28.19
C ALA A 841 5.45 -25.99 -26.67
N HIS A 842 6.09 -24.98 -26.06
CA HIS A 842 5.74 -24.59 -24.70
C HIS A 842 4.42 -23.85 -24.71
N VAL A 843 3.45 -24.35 -23.95
CA VAL A 843 2.08 -23.81 -23.89
C VAL A 843 1.95 -22.90 -22.67
N PHE A 844 1.56 -21.66 -22.91
CA PHE A 844 1.25 -20.68 -21.87
C PHE A 844 -0.16 -20.16 -22.05
N ALA A 845 -0.90 -20.04 -20.95
CA ALA A 845 -2.22 -19.41 -20.95
C ALA A 845 -2.17 -18.10 -20.15
N ARG A 846 -2.74 -17.04 -20.72
CA ARG A 846 -2.93 -15.77 -19.99
C ARG A 846 -4.32 -15.76 -19.40
N VAL A 847 -4.37 -15.94 -18.09
CA VAL A 847 -5.60 -16.11 -17.31
C VAL A 847 -5.67 -15.13 -16.15
N ARG A 848 -6.89 -14.93 -15.64
CA ARG A 848 -7.15 -14.16 -14.43
C ARG A 848 -8.31 -14.81 -13.70
N LEU A 849 -8.26 -14.82 -12.38
CA LEU A 849 -9.35 -15.29 -11.54
C LEU A 849 -9.43 -14.48 -10.25
N GLY A 850 -10.63 -14.28 -9.74
CA GLY A 850 -10.89 -13.67 -8.44
C GLY A 850 -11.42 -14.75 -7.51
N ALA A 851 -10.62 -15.13 -6.49
CA ALA A 851 -11.03 -16.09 -5.47
C ALA A 851 -11.51 -15.33 -4.21
N THR A 852 -12.55 -15.83 -3.56
CA THR A 852 -13.04 -15.29 -2.29
C THR A 852 -12.34 -15.90 -1.08
N ALA A 853 -11.55 -16.96 -1.27
CA ALA A 853 -10.74 -17.60 -0.24
C ALA A 853 -9.30 -17.71 -0.71
N PRO A 854 -8.35 -17.12 -0.01
CA PRO A 854 -7.01 -16.83 -0.49
C PRO A 854 -6.03 -17.97 -0.48
N LYS A 855 -6.36 -19.12 0.07
CA LYS A 855 -5.38 -20.20 0.31
C LYS A 855 -5.46 -21.39 -0.63
N SER A 856 -6.34 -21.40 -1.63
CA SER A 856 -6.38 -22.54 -2.50
C SER A 856 -5.42 -22.38 -3.67
N ALA A 857 -4.28 -23.04 -3.59
CA ALA A 857 -3.39 -23.32 -4.74
C ALA A 857 -4.13 -23.97 -5.94
N LYS A 858 -5.43 -24.20 -5.81
CA LYS A 858 -6.30 -24.90 -6.74
C LYS A 858 -7.60 -24.14 -7.03
N ALA A 859 -7.55 -22.81 -7.04
CA ALA A 859 -8.72 -21.99 -7.30
C ALA A 859 -9.26 -22.15 -8.73
N GLY A 860 -8.34 -22.28 -9.69
CA GLY A 860 -8.64 -22.60 -11.06
C GLY A 860 -7.83 -23.81 -11.56
N ARG A 861 -8.23 -24.40 -12.69
CA ARG A 861 -7.49 -25.48 -13.34
C ARG A 861 -7.49 -25.28 -14.84
N LEU A 862 -6.31 -25.37 -15.45
CA LEU A 862 -6.12 -25.46 -16.88
C LEU A 862 -5.89 -26.92 -17.28
N VAL A 863 -6.63 -27.40 -18.26
CA VAL A 863 -6.55 -28.78 -18.74
C VAL A 863 -6.38 -28.77 -20.25
N LEU A 864 -5.30 -29.35 -20.74
CA LEU A 864 -5.05 -29.63 -22.15
C LEU A 864 -5.52 -31.08 -22.44
N ALA A 865 -6.40 -31.23 -23.40
CA ALA A 865 -6.95 -32.54 -23.74
C ALA A 865 -7.03 -32.79 -25.28
N THR A 866 -6.97 -34.04 -25.65
CA THR A 866 -7.23 -34.48 -27.02
C THR A 866 -8.69 -34.24 -27.40
N PRO A 867 -9.03 -34.11 -28.71
CA PRO A 867 -10.43 -33.97 -29.11
C PRO A 867 -11.19 -35.28 -28.82
N ALA A 868 -12.41 -35.12 -28.29
CA ALA A 868 -13.34 -36.25 -28.21
C ALA A 868 -13.79 -36.70 -29.62
N THR A 869 -13.85 -37.99 -29.85
CA THR A 869 -14.41 -38.59 -31.08
C THR A 869 -15.67 -39.38 -30.73
N LYS A 870 -16.42 -39.88 -31.77
CA LYS A 870 -17.60 -40.71 -31.50
C LYS A 870 -17.27 -41.96 -30.67
N ASP A 871 -16.03 -42.46 -30.79
CA ASP A 871 -15.63 -43.75 -30.22
C ASP A 871 -14.63 -43.62 -29.04
N LYS A 872 -14.14 -42.40 -28.80
CA LYS A 872 -13.14 -42.16 -27.71
C LYS A 872 -13.45 -40.81 -27.01
N PRO A 873 -13.54 -40.81 -25.69
CA PRO A 873 -13.63 -39.57 -24.90
C PRO A 873 -12.36 -38.72 -25.05
N ALA A 874 -12.44 -37.45 -24.74
CA ALA A 874 -11.26 -36.61 -24.59
C ALA A 874 -10.34 -37.15 -23.50
N VAL A 875 -9.03 -37.17 -23.78
CA VAL A 875 -8.02 -37.61 -22.82
C VAL A 875 -7.21 -36.42 -22.40
N GLU A 876 -7.08 -36.23 -21.10
CA GLU A 876 -6.21 -35.20 -20.51
C GLU A 876 -4.76 -35.52 -20.87
N VAL A 877 -4.06 -34.58 -21.46
CA VAL A 877 -2.64 -34.65 -21.83
C VAL A 877 -1.77 -33.95 -20.80
N ALA A 878 -2.22 -32.81 -20.35
CA ALA A 878 -1.55 -32.01 -19.31
C ALA A 878 -2.55 -31.20 -18.54
N SER A 879 -2.27 -30.94 -17.28
CA SER A 879 -3.03 -29.97 -16.49
C SER A 879 -2.15 -29.22 -15.50
N VAL A 880 -2.62 -28.09 -15.10
CA VAL A 880 -1.98 -27.26 -14.06
C VAL A 880 -3.05 -26.54 -13.25
N ASP A 881 -2.89 -26.60 -11.93
CA ASP A 881 -3.73 -25.83 -11.02
C ASP A 881 -3.28 -24.36 -11.05
N VAL A 882 -4.24 -23.45 -11.05
CA VAL A 882 -4.03 -22.00 -11.06
C VAL A 882 -4.44 -21.47 -9.70
N SER A 883 -3.49 -20.92 -8.98
CA SER A 883 -3.77 -20.21 -7.74
C SER A 883 -4.37 -18.84 -8.04
N GLY A 884 -5.24 -18.34 -7.15
CA GLY A 884 -5.49 -16.92 -7.09
C GLY A 884 -4.15 -16.20 -6.98
N ASN A 885 -3.94 -15.13 -7.74
CA ASN A 885 -2.73 -14.37 -7.53
C ASN A 885 -2.91 -13.60 -6.22
N PRO A 886 -2.20 -13.94 -5.14
CA PRO A 886 -2.40 -13.28 -3.85
C PRO A 886 -1.95 -11.83 -3.84
N LEU A 887 -1.29 -11.38 -4.89
CA LEU A 887 -0.66 -10.07 -4.94
C LEU A 887 -1.33 -9.11 -5.93
N ASP A 888 -2.15 -9.62 -6.85
CA ASP A 888 -2.72 -8.79 -7.92
C ASP A 888 -3.91 -9.50 -8.58
N ASP A 889 -4.99 -8.77 -8.87
CA ASP A 889 -6.08 -9.18 -9.79
C ASP A 889 -5.60 -9.23 -11.26
N GLY A 890 -4.29 -9.19 -11.45
CA GLY A 890 -3.64 -9.11 -12.74
C GLY A 890 -3.73 -10.41 -13.54
N TRP A 891 -3.44 -10.25 -14.82
CA TRP A 891 -3.30 -11.37 -15.73
C TRP A 891 -2.07 -12.21 -15.39
N GLN A 892 -2.26 -13.48 -15.11
CA GLN A 892 -1.21 -14.46 -14.93
C GLN A 892 -0.86 -15.14 -16.26
N ILE A 893 0.41 -15.47 -16.45
CA ILE A 893 0.87 -16.29 -17.55
C ILE A 893 1.27 -17.65 -16.95
N VAL A 894 0.42 -18.64 -17.17
CA VAL A 894 0.56 -19.98 -16.58
C VAL A 894 1.09 -20.95 -17.62
N SER A 895 2.15 -21.69 -17.27
CA SER A 895 2.80 -22.68 -18.14
C SER A 895 2.18 -24.07 -17.97
N LEU A 896 1.88 -24.72 -19.07
CA LEU A 896 1.56 -26.15 -19.13
C LEU A 896 2.77 -27.01 -19.58
N GLY A 897 3.95 -26.39 -19.68
CA GLY A 897 5.17 -27.05 -20.12
C GLY A 897 5.21 -27.31 -21.63
N CYS A 898 6.16 -28.15 -22.04
CA CYS A 898 6.32 -28.56 -23.46
C CYS A 898 5.28 -29.61 -23.82
N GLN A 899 4.46 -29.32 -24.82
CA GLN A 899 3.36 -30.17 -25.26
C GLN A 899 3.39 -30.31 -26.80
N ARG A 900 2.89 -31.45 -27.32
CA ARG A 900 2.61 -31.63 -28.72
C ARG A 900 1.17 -31.25 -28.97
N ILE A 901 0.96 -30.15 -29.67
CA ILE A 901 -0.38 -29.67 -30.01
C ILE A 901 -0.83 -30.30 -31.32
N GLU A 902 -2.03 -30.88 -31.32
CA GLU A 902 -2.67 -31.46 -32.49
C GLU A 902 -3.96 -30.68 -32.81
N PRO A 903 -4.43 -30.69 -34.09
CA PRO A 903 -5.64 -29.99 -34.45
C PRO A 903 -6.86 -30.52 -33.69
N GLY A 904 -7.69 -29.62 -33.16
CA GLY A 904 -8.88 -29.99 -32.40
C GLY A 904 -8.64 -30.27 -30.90
N MET A 905 -7.40 -30.31 -30.44
CA MET A 905 -7.11 -30.29 -29.01
C MET A 905 -7.70 -29.03 -28.36
N THR A 906 -8.05 -29.16 -27.10
CA THR A 906 -8.63 -28.05 -26.34
C THR A 906 -7.82 -27.75 -25.09
N LEU A 907 -7.66 -26.47 -24.80
CA LEU A 907 -7.24 -25.97 -23.50
C LEU A 907 -8.44 -25.41 -22.76
N THR A 908 -8.80 -26.03 -21.67
CA THR A 908 -9.98 -25.66 -20.86
C THR A 908 -9.52 -25.01 -19.56
N PHE A 909 -10.05 -23.81 -19.28
CA PHE A 909 -9.88 -23.14 -17.99
C PHE A 909 -11.19 -23.24 -17.22
N MET A 910 -11.14 -23.81 -16.03
CA MET A 910 -12.31 -24.12 -15.21
C MET A 910 -12.00 -23.83 -13.73
N PRO A 911 -13.05 -23.69 -12.87
CA PRO A 911 -12.86 -23.67 -11.43
C PRO A 911 -12.13 -24.91 -10.94
N GLY A 912 -11.24 -24.72 -9.96
CA GLY A 912 -10.55 -25.80 -9.25
C GLY A 912 -11.33 -26.30 -8.02
N GLU A 913 -10.71 -27.18 -7.26
CA GLU A 913 -11.34 -27.82 -6.06
C GLU A 913 -11.43 -26.90 -4.83
N GLY A 914 -10.81 -25.72 -4.86
CA GLY A 914 -10.65 -24.84 -3.71
C GLY A 914 -11.23 -23.44 -3.90
N GLY A 915 -12.31 -23.14 -3.19
CA GLY A 915 -12.79 -21.78 -2.98
C GLY A 915 -13.90 -21.29 -3.93
N LYS A 916 -14.65 -20.29 -3.50
CA LYS A 916 -15.61 -19.56 -4.33
C LYS A 916 -14.84 -18.60 -5.24
N LEU A 917 -15.12 -18.65 -6.52
CA LEU A 917 -14.63 -17.69 -7.50
C LEU A 917 -15.67 -16.58 -7.72
N ARG A 918 -15.19 -15.35 -7.81
CA ARG A 918 -15.99 -14.18 -8.24
C ARG A 918 -16.01 -14.06 -9.75
N PHE A 919 -14.89 -14.42 -10.40
CA PHE A 919 -14.76 -14.46 -11.84
C PHE A 919 -13.65 -15.41 -12.29
N LEU A 920 -13.69 -15.78 -13.58
CA LEU A 920 -12.68 -16.58 -14.24
C LEU A 920 -12.53 -16.08 -15.68
N ASP A 921 -11.33 -15.61 -16.02
CA ASP A 921 -11.06 -14.96 -17.29
C ASP A 921 -9.96 -15.69 -18.07
N LEU A 922 -10.17 -15.88 -19.38
CA LEU A 922 -9.17 -16.38 -20.33
C LEU A 922 -9.01 -15.36 -21.47
N ARG A 923 -7.77 -14.88 -21.65
CA ARG A 923 -7.45 -13.88 -22.66
C ARG A 923 -6.86 -14.50 -23.90
N SER A 924 -5.80 -15.31 -23.73
CA SER A 924 -5.04 -15.88 -24.84
C SER A 924 -4.27 -17.13 -24.43
N VAL A 925 -3.88 -17.92 -25.43
CA VAL A 925 -2.94 -19.02 -25.29
C VAL A 925 -1.78 -18.77 -26.25
N HIS A 926 -0.57 -18.96 -25.77
CA HIS A 926 0.68 -18.71 -26.48
C HIS A 926 1.43 -20.03 -26.66
N LEU A 927 1.90 -20.28 -27.85
CA LEU A 927 2.68 -21.46 -28.24
C LEU A 927 4.09 -21.02 -28.59
N LEU A 928 5.01 -21.13 -27.67
CA LEU A 928 6.39 -20.76 -27.88
C LEU A 928 7.23 -21.97 -28.37
N PRO A 929 8.16 -21.76 -29.31
CA PRO A 929 9.04 -22.81 -29.79
C PRO A 929 9.78 -23.54 -28.67
N VAL A 930 9.91 -24.88 -28.79
CA VAL A 930 10.53 -25.69 -27.74
C VAL A 930 12.00 -25.36 -27.51
N GLU A 931 12.67 -24.84 -28.49
CA GLU A 931 14.07 -24.43 -28.41
C GLU A 931 14.29 -23.18 -27.54
N MET A 932 13.23 -22.45 -27.22
CA MET A 932 13.36 -21.29 -26.32
C MET A 932 13.71 -21.71 -24.89
N PHE A 933 13.29 -22.88 -24.45
CA PHE A 933 13.47 -23.38 -23.09
C PHE A 933 14.31 -24.67 -23.07
N ALA A 934 15.18 -24.79 -22.07
CA ALA A 934 15.95 -26.03 -21.89
C ALA A 934 15.06 -27.12 -21.28
N GLY A 935 15.03 -28.23 -21.89
CA GLY A 935 14.38 -29.45 -21.38
C GLY A 935 13.72 -30.24 -22.49
N LYS A 936 14.21 -31.41 -22.80
CA LYS A 936 13.39 -32.43 -23.43
C LYS A 936 12.24 -32.68 -22.49
N GLY A 937 11.04 -32.20 -22.85
CA GLY A 937 9.84 -32.53 -22.12
C GLY A 937 9.84 -34.05 -21.86
N ASN A 938 9.43 -34.46 -20.69
CA ASN A 938 9.03 -35.83 -20.45
C ASN A 938 7.90 -36.17 -21.42
N GLY A 939 8.28 -36.38 -22.67
CA GLY A 939 7.43 -37.06 -23.65
C GLY A 939 7.22 -38.44 -23.13
N GLY A 940 6.03 -38.68 -22.58
CA GLY A 940 5.65 -39.99 -22.14
C GLY A 940 5.97 -41.05 -23.22
N LYS A 941 6.55 -42.11 -22.78
CA LYS A 941 6.35 -43.39 -23.39
C LYS A 941 4.91 -43.83 -23.18
#